data_305088d6a3231fcbf9493d3cc6b1a138
#
_entry.id   305088d6a3231fcbf9493d3cc6b1a138
#
_cell.length_a   1.000
_cell.length_b   1.000
_cell.length_c   1.000
_cell.angle_alpha   90.00
_cell.angle_beta   90.00
_cell.angle_gamma   90.00
#
_symmetry.space_group_name_H-M   'P 1'
#
loop_
_entity.id
_entity.type
_entity.pdbx_description
1 polymer ?
#
loop_
_entity_poly.entity_id
_entity_poly.type
_entity_poly.pdbx_seq_one_letter_code
_entity_poly.pdbx_strand_id
1 'polypeptide(L)'
;MEFPSIDRSFFLGDCFDAYRTLGAHPFRDGWRFAVWAPSAVAVEICGGFDGWGPGVPMQRAETGIWNGFVPGLQEGEMYKFRIHGRDGSTVMRADPYAFATELRPGTASILTKLDFPFDDHTWMERRDKCRNLPLNIYELHAGSWKHKPNATCEDGSDGWYNYRELARELIPWLLDHRFTHVELLPLAEHPFDGSWGYQTTGYFSVTSRYGSPADFAAFVNACHRMGIGVIMDFVPVHFAANGDALANFDGTHLYEYDSDVGHSEWGTCNFNYYRREVCSFLNSAAALWMDVYHCDGIRMDAISRALYWQGDPNRGVNEGAVTFLRNLNHGLNTRFPTGIYTAEDSTNFLKVTAPTRYDGIGFDYKWDMGWMHDTLDYFATPFGERPDAYHKLTFSMQYFYNELYLLALSHDEVVHGKKTIIDKLWGTYEEKCAQLRTLYFYMYTHPGKKLNFMGNELGHFREWDEKKELDWGLMKYPFHDSFQKYFAELGRLYATEPALYDGEYNPGCFEWVASESRDEGVYAWLRKGAGQTLLCVMNTQNTAHKKFPLYLKFPCGAEELLNSEASRWNGADKSRTRSFHTTDGGVYGRDYTLTLDLPAMGSRLLRLAPEAPHAEAAQASARKAAAARRKAAAKPAVNSKK
;
A
#
# COMPACT_ATOMS: atom_id res chain seq x y z
N MET A 1 -38.54 -26.65 -7.92
CA MET A 1 -37.50 -26.47 -6.85
C MET A 1 -37.47 -25.00 -6.51
N GLU A 2 -37.49 -24.63 -5.24
CA GLU A 2 -37.40 -23.23 -4.84
C GLU A 2 -35.92 -22.89 -4.61
N PHE A 3 -35.41 -21.90 -5.34
CA PHE A 3 -34.05 -21.41 -5.24
C PHE A 3 -34.01 -20.16 -4.33
N PRO A 4 -32.91 -19.91 -3.60
CA PRO A 4 -32.70 -18.64 -2.92
C PRO A 4 -32.85 -17.47 -3.89
N SER A 5 -33.66 -16.48 -3.54
CA SER A 5 -33.80 -15.26 -4.31
C SER A 5 -32.71 -14.27 -3.93
N ILE A 6 -32.19 -13.51 -4.90
CA ILE A 6 -31.29 -12.41 -4.62
C ILE A 6 -32.06 -11.26 -3.95
N ASP A 7 -31.42 -10.57 -3.03
CA ASP A 7 -32.00 -9.41 -2.37
C ASP A 7 -32.21 -8.26 -3.34
N ARG A 8 -33.26 -7.45 -3.11
CA ARG A 8 -33.60 -6.29 -3.94
C ARG A 8 -32.45 -5.27 -4.03
N SER A 9 -31.58 -5.17 -3.02
CA SER A 9 -30.41 -4.29 -2.99
C SER A 9 -29.48 -4.51 -4.21
N PHE A 10 -29.46 -5.74 -4.77
CA PHE A 10 -28.70 -6.04 -5.98
C PHE A 10 -29.08 -5.15 -7.15
N PHE A 11 -30.39 -4.95 -7.37
CA PHE A 11 -30.92 -4.10 -8.44
C PHE A 11 -30.91 -2.59 -8.11
N LEU A 12 -30.52 -2.25 -6.86
CA LEU A 12 -30.37 -0.86 -6.41
C LEU A 12 -28.91 -0.40 -6.40
N GLY A 13 -27.95 -1.30 -6.58
CA GLY A 13 -26.52 -0.99 -6.55
C GLY A 13 -25.92 -1.00 -5.15
N ASP A 14 -26.61 -1.59 -4.17
CA ASP A 14 -26.24 -1.53 -2.74
C ASP A 14 -26.00 -2.92 -2.13
N CYS A 15 -25.91 -3.97 -2.95
CA CYS A 15 -25.65 -5.34 -2.50
C CYS A 15 -24.15 -5.57 -2.32
N PHE A 16 -23.75 -6.07 -1.15
CA PHE A 16 -22.37 -6.40 -0.80
C PHE A 16 -22.13 -7.90 -0.59
N ASP A 17 -23.16 -8.73 -0.77
CA ASP A 17 -23.13 -10.16 -0.50
C ASP A 17 -23.80 -11.00 -1.61
N ALA A 18 -23.89 -10.43 -2.83
CA ALA A 18 -24.47 -11.13 -3.98
C ALA A 18 -23.79 -12.49 -4.25
N TYR A 19 -22.50 -12.62 -3.91
CA TYR A 19 -21.75 -13.88 -4.00
C TYR A 19 -22.32 -15.00 -3.12
N ARG A 20 -23.17 -14.70 -2.14
CA ARG A 20 -23.85 -15.73 -1.33
C ARG A 20 -25.04 -16.35 -2.04
N THR A 21 -25.53 -15.67 -3.08
CA THR A 21 -26.70 -16.10 -3.87
C THR A 21 -26.33 -16.45 -5.30
N LEU A 22 -25.56 -15.59 -5.98
CA LEU A 22 -25.05 -15.83 -7.34
C LEU A 22 -23.81 -16.72 -7.30
N GLY A 23 -23.52 -17.36 -8.43
CA GLY A 23 -22.46 -18.35 -8.52
C GLY A 23 -22.94 -19.78 -8.24
N ALA A 24 -21.99 -20.68 -7.99
CA ALA A 24 -22.23 -22.07 -7.68
C ALA A 24 -22.07 -22.33 -6.17
N HIS A 25 -23.07 -22.98 -5.56
CA HIS A 25 -23.07 -23.28 -4.14
C HIS A 25 -23.52 -24.70 -3.83
N PRO A 26 -23.00 -25.36 -2.78
CA PRO A 26 -23.54 -26.63 -2.30
C PRO A 26 -25.02 -26.48 -1.95
N PHE A 27 -25.82 -27.42 -2.43
CA PHE A 27 -27.25 -27.42 -2.16
C PHE A 27 -27.80 -28.85 -2.22
N ARG A 28 -28.42 -29.32 -1.15
CA ARG A 28 -28.92 -30.70 -1.02
C ARG A 28 -27.80 -31.73 -1.32
N ASP A 29 -28.05 -32.64 -2.28
CA ASP A 29 -27.15 -33.70 -2.75
C ASP A 29 -26.35 -33.29 -4.01
N GLY A 30 -26.14 -32.00 -4.24
CA GLY A 30 -25.44 -31.47 -5.42
C GLY A 30 -25.10 -30.01 -5.28
N TRP A 31 -25.16 -29.30 -6.41
CA TRP A 31 -24.83 -27.87 -6.47
C TRP A 31 -25.94 -27.09 -7.18
N ARG A 32 -26.29 -25.93 -6.61
CA ARG A 32 -27.13 -24.91 -7.27
C ARG A 32 -26.24 -23.89 -7.96
N PHE A 33 -26.76 -23.35 -9.05
CA PHE A 33 -26.11 -22.33 -9.86
C PHE A 33 -27.06 -21.16 -10.06
N ALA A 34 -26.54 -19.95 -10.01
CA ALA A 34 -27.31 -18.75 -10.29
C ALA A 34 -26.43 -17.74 -11.03
N VAL A 35 -26.91 -17.21 -12.16
CA VAL A 35 -26.20 -16.22 -12.96
C VAL A 35 -27.15 -15.13 -13.47
N TRP A 36 -26.70 -13.89 -13.45
CA TRP A 36 -27.42 -12.74 -14.01
C TRP A 36 -27.07 -12.57 -15.47
N ALA A 37 -28.01 -12.84 -16.35
CA ALA A 37 -27.89 -12.73 -17.80
C ALA A 37 -29.25 -12.33 -18.41
N PRO A 38 -29.69 -11.07 -18.20
CA PRO A 38 -31.06 -10.64 -18.52
C PRO A 38 -31.38 -10.63 -20.00
N SER A 39 -30.39 -10.52 -20.88
CA SER A 39 -30.58 -10.52 -22.32
C SER A 39 -30.46 -11.89 -22.97
N ALA A 40 -30.00 -12.91 -22.23
CA ALA A 40 -29.92 -14.29 -22.73
C ALA A 40 -31.32 -14.84 -23.05
N VAL A 41 -31.42 -15.67 -24.08
CA VAL A 41 -32.67 -16.42 -24.44
C VAL A 41 -32.68 -17.82 -23.83
N ALA A 42 -31.49 -18.40 -23.58
CA ALA A 42 -31.32 -19.65 -22.82
C ALA A 42 -29.94 -19.66 -22.16
N VAL A 43 -29.81 -20.37 -21.01
CA VAL A 43 -28.58 -20.63 -20.33
C VAL A 43 -28.52 -22.08 -19.89
N GLU A 44 -27.39 -22.72 -20.08
CA GLU A 44 -27.13 -24.09 -19.68
C GLU A 44 -25.87 -24.18 -18.82
N ILE A 45 -25.82 -25.12 -17.88
CA ILE A 45 -24.64 -25.46 -17.10
C ILE A 45 -23.93 -26.62 -17.80
N CYS A 46 -22.72 -26.41 -18.28
CA CYS A 46 -21.87 -27.41 -18.93
C CYS A 46 -20.62 -27.67 -18.07
N GLY A 47 -20.09 -28.87 -18.10
CA GLY A 47 -18.89 -29.18 -17.35
C GLY A 47 -18.27 -30.53 -17.67
N GLY A 48 -17.25 -30.90 -16.90
CA GLY A 48 -16.62 -32.20 -17.01
C GLY A 48 -17.60 -33.37 -16.75
N PHE A 49 -18.62 -33.13 -15.95
CA PHE A 49 -19.65 -34.09 -15.55
C PHE A 49 -20.58 -34.54 -16.72
N ASP A 50 -20.67 -33.76 -17.77
CA ASP A 50 -21.43 -34.11 -18.98
C ASP A 50 -20.52 -34.19 -20.23
N GLY A 51 -19.19 -34.21 -20.04
CA GLY A 51 -18.20 -34.23 -21.11
C GLY A 51 -18.23 -32.95 -21.96
N TRP A 52 -18.65 -31.82 -21.39
CA TRP A 52 -18.87 -30.54 -22.07
C TRP A 52 -19.94 -30.62 -23.17
N GLY A 53 -20.88 -31.57 -23.00
CA GLY A 53 -21.94 -31.93 -23.93
C GLY A 53 -23.14 -30.98 -23.92
N PRO A 54 -24.37 -31.52 -23.96
CA PRO A 54 -25.58 -30.67 -24.17
C PRO A 54 -25.88 -29.71 -23.03
N GLY A 55 -25.32 -29.93 -21.84
CA GLY A 55 -25.54 -29.08 -20.67
C GLY A 55 -26.88 -29.28 -19.97
N VAL A 56 -27.00 -28.76 -18.75
CA VAL A 56 -28.22 -28.77 -17.94
C VAL A 56 -28.91 -27.43 -18.08
N PRO A 57 -30.16 -27.38 -18.64
CA PRO A 57 -30.85 -26.10 -18.86
C PRO A 57 -31.22 -25.42 -17.54
N MET A 58 -31.06 -24.11 -17.50
CA MET A 58 -31.42 -23.26 -16.36
C MET A 58 -32.80 -22.62 -16.55
N GLN A 59 -33.44 -22.28 -15.43
CA GLN A 59 -34.73 -21.59 -15.41
C GLN A 59 -34.54 -20.08 -15.19
N ARG A 60 -35.14 -19.28 -16.06
CA ARG A 60 -35.09 -17.82 -15.99
C ARG A 60 -36.14 -17.28 -15.02
N ALA A 61 -35.71 -16.50 -14.02
CA ALA A 61 -36.58 -15.68 -13.20
C ALA A 61 -36.97 -14.37 -13.92
N GLU A 62 -38.03 -13.71 -13.47
CA GLU A 62 -38.48 -12.40 -14.01
C GLU A 62 -37.40 -11.32 -13.93
N THR A 63 -36.54 -11.41 -12.94
CA THR A 63 -35.41 -10.50 -12.69
C THR A 63 -34.25 -10.64 -13.69
N GLY A 64 -34.31 -11.63 -14.60
CA GLY A 64 -33.21 -11.93 -15.53
C GLY A 64 -32.09 -12.77 -14.92
N ILE A 65 -32.31 -13.31 -13.72
CA ILE A 65 -31.42 -14.31 -13.11
C ILE A 65 -31.84 -15.69 -13.58
N TRP A 66 -30.84 -16.47 -13.96
CA TRP A 66 -31.01 -17.88 -14.33
C TRP A 66 -30.61 -18.77 -13.17
N ASN A 67 -31.41 -19.76 -12.86
CA ASN A 67 -31.18 -20.70 -11.76
C ASN A 67 -31.16 -22.14 -12.27
N GLY A 68 -30.23 -22.93 -11.76
CA GLY A 68 -30.11 -24.34 -12.11
C GLY A 68 -29.66 -25.19 -10.90
N PHE A 69 -29.85 -26.50 -11.02
CA PHE A 69 -29.38 -27.47 -10.03
C PHE A 69 -28.88 -28.72 -10.74
N VAL A 70 -27.70 -29.18 -10.31
CA VAL A 70 -27.12 -30.43 -10.82
C VAL A 70 -26.85 -31.35 -9.62
N PRO A 71 -27.53 -32.48 -9.51
CA PRO A 71 -27.33 -33.44 -8.44
C PRO A 71 -26.01 -34.19 -8.60
N GLY A 72 -25.44 -34.66 -7.49
CA GLY A 72 -24.27 -35.55 -7.45
C GLY A 72 -22.93 -34.90 -7.71
N LEU A 73 -22.87 -33.60 -8.09
CA LEU A 73 -21.61 -32.88 -8.29
C LEU A 73 -20.82 -32.75 -6.99
N GLN A 74 -19.51 -32.84 -7.13
CA GLN A 74 -18.56 -32.74 -6.02
C GLN A 74 -17.73 -31.44 -6.12
N GLU A 75 -17.16 -31.00 -5.01
CA GLU A 75 -16.16 -29.97 -4.97
C GLU A 75 -14.95 -30.33 -5.86
N GLY A 76 -14.41 -29.34 -6.61
CA GLY A 76 -13.31 -29.53 -7.55
C GLY A 76 -13.75 -29.79 -8.99
N GLU A 77 -15.03 -30.05 -9.25
CA GLU A 77 -15.51 -30.23 -10.62
C GLU A 77 -15.55 -28.90 -11.38
N MET A 78 -15.24 -28.98 -12.69
CA MET A 78 -15.16 -27.83 -13.60
C MET A 78 -16.48 -27.60 -14.30
N TYR A 79 -16.86 -26.32 -14.44
CA TYR A 79 -18.08 -25.91 -15.15
C TYR A 79 -17.95 -24.57 -15.86
N LYS A 80 -18.86 -24.32 -16.79
CA LYS A 80 -19.11 -23.03 -17.46
C LYS A 80 -20.61 -22.85 -17.70
N PHE A 81 -21.00 -21.63 -17.99
CA PHE A 81 -22.32 -21.33 -18.56
C PHE A 81 -22.24 -21.27 -20.09
N ARG A 82 -23.13 -22.01 -20.76
CA ARG A 82 -23.40 -21.82 -22.19
C ARG A 82 -24.55 -20.85 -22.31
N ILE A 83 -24.28 -19.69 -22.90
CA ILE A 83 -25.24 -18.61 -23.01
C ILE A 83 -25.65 -18.45 -24.46
N HIS A 84 -26.96 -18.44 -24.71
CA HIS A 84 -27.55 -18.20 -26.01
C HIS A 84 -28.08 -16.75 -26.08
N GLY A 85 -27.49 -15.93 -26.94
CA GLY A 85 -27.87 -14.53 -27.16
C GLY A 85 -29.09 -14.38 -28.07
N ARG A 86 -29.72 -13.24 -27.98
CA ARG A 86 -30.85 -12.88 -28.87
C ARG A 86 -30.42 -12.73 -30.33
N ASP A 87 -29.17 -12.45 -30.59
CA ASP A 87 -28.54 -12.36 -31.90
C ASP A 87 -28.29 -13.74 -32.56
N GLY A 88 -28.63 -14.83 -31.86
CA GLY A 88 -28.36 -16.21 -32.27
C GLY A 88 -26.97 -16.70 -31.94
N SER A 89 -26.15 -15.91 -31.28
CA SER A 89 -24.83 -16.32 -30.79
C SER A 89 -24.96 -17.37 -29.69
N THR A 90 -23.97 -18.24 -29.59
CA THR A 90 -23.80 -19.19 -28.46
C THR A 90 -22.37 -19.12 -27.97
N VAL A 91 -22.20 -18.78 -26.71
CA VAL A 91 -20.89 -18.56 -26.09
C VAL A 91 -20.74 -19.34 -24.80
N MET A 92 -19.51 -19.81 -24.53
CA MET A 92 -19.15 -20.43 -23.26
C MET A 92 -18.52 -19.37 -22.37
N ARG A 93 -19.08 -19.18 -21.16
CA ARG A 93 -18.65 -18.18 -20.19
C ARG A 93 -18.20 -18.81 -18.89
N ALA A 94 -17.10 -18.34 -18.33
CA ALA A 94 -16.82 -18.57 -16.92
C ALA A 94 -17.92 -17.94 -16.05
N ASP A 95 -18.13 -18.47 -14.87
CA ASP A 95 -19.07 -17.89 -13.92
C ASP A 95 -18.48 -16.58 -13.36
N PRO A 96 -19.17 -15.43 -13.51
CA PRO A 96 -18.72 -14.16 -12.95
C PRO A 96 -18.49 -14.19 -11.44
N TYR A 97 -19.18 -15.08 -10.72
CA TYR A 97 -19.09 -15.26 -9.27
C TYR A 97 -18.34 -16.55 -8.86
N ALA A 98 -17.54 -17.13 -9.75
CA ALA A 98 -16.73 -18.29 -9.41
C ALA A 98 -15.72 -17.99 -8.30
N PHE A 99 -15.57 -18.89 -7.34
CA PHE A 99 -14.63 -18.74 -6.23
C PHE A 99 -13.26 -19.38 -6.50
N ALA A 100 -13.17 -20.21 -7.53
CA ALA A 100 -11.94 -20.78 -8.05
C ALA A 100 -12.05 -21.03 -9.55
N THR A 101 -10.92 -21.07 -10.24
CA THR A 101 -10.81 -21.27 -11.68
C THR A 101 -9.66 -22.22 -12.00
N GLU A 102 -9.68 -22.78 -13.20
CA GLU A 102 -8.53 -23.50 -13.73
C GLU A 102 -7.28 -22.62 -13.77
N LEU A 103 -6.13 -23.27 -13.66
CA LEU A 103 -4.85 -22.63 -14.00
C LEU A 103 -4.83 -22.34 -15.51
N ARG A 104 -4.39 -21.12 -15.85
CA ARG A 104 -4.21 -20.72 -17.24
C ARG A 104 -3.39 -21.75 -18.04
N PRO A 105 -3.67 -21.99 -19.31
CA PRO A 105 -4.64 -21.33 -20.19
C PRO A 105 -6.08 -21.83 -20.05
N GLY A 106 -6.37 -22.69 -19.07
CA GLY A 106 -7.74 -23.13 -18.76
C GLY A 106 -8.60 -21.93 -18.32
N THR A 107 -9.91 -22.02 -18.58
CA THR A 107 -10.86 -20.89 -18.38
C THR A 107 -12.16 -21.35 -17.70
N ALA A 108 -12.21 -22.59 -17.18
CA ALA A 108 -13.38 -23.06 -16.48
C ALA A 108 -13.39 -22.60 -15.02
N SER A 109 -14.60 -22.40 -14.52
CA SER A 109 -14.86 -22.22 -13.10
C SER A 109 -14.79 -23.56 -12.38
N ILE A 110 -14.40 -23.56 -11.12
CA ILE A 110 -14.27 -24.77 -10.28
C ILE A 110 -15.22 -24.67 -9.08
N LEU A 111 -15.98 -25.73 -8.82
CA LEU A 111 -16.85 -25.82 -7.66
C LEU A 111 -16.03 -25.79 -6.37
N THR A 112 -16.24 -24.77 -5.55
CA THR A 112 -15.44 -24.53 -4.35
C THR A 112 -16.31 -24.05 -3.20
N LYS A 113 -16.10 -24.60 -2.01
CA LYS A 113 -16.72 -24.10 -0.77
C LYS A 113 -15.90 -22.98 -0.19
N LEU A 114 -16.59 -22.03 0.44
CA LEU A 114 -15.98 -20.89 1.15
C LEU A 114 -15.99 -21.12 2.67
N ASP A 115 -15.56 -22.28 3.11
CA ASP A 115 -15.49 -22.64 4.53
C ASP A 115 -14.03 -22.84 4.93
N PHE A 116 -13.42 -21.77 5.42
CA PHE A 116 -12.01 -21.72 5.78
C PHE A 116 -11.85 -21.58 7.29
N PRO A 117 -11.03 -22.44 7.94
CA PRO A 117 -10.73 -22.30 9.36
C PRO A 117 -9.75 -21.15 9.60
N PHE A 118 -10.20 -20.08 10.25
CA PHE A 118 -9.35 -19.00 10.75
C PHE A 118 -9.09 -19.15 12.26
N ASP A 119 -7.87 -18.80 12.66
CA ASP A 119 -7.40 -18.71 14.04
C ASP A 119 -6.77 -17.33 14.29
N ASP A 120 -7.42 -16.29 13.81
CA ASP A 120 -6.95 -14.91 13.78
C ASP A 120 -7.79 -13.95 14.65
N HIS A 121 -8.62 -14.50 15.52
CA HIS A 121 -9.57 -13.75 16.34
C HIS A 121 -8.93 -12.57 17.09
N THR A 122 -7.76 -12.81 17.71
CA THR A 122 -7.02 -11.75 18.43
C THR A 122 -6.60 -10.61 17.50
N TRP A 123 -6.26 -10.90 16.25
CA TRP A 123 -5.92 -9.88 15.27
C TRP A 123 -7.17 -9.10 14.86
N MET A 124 -8.25 -9.79 14.49
CA MET A 124 -9.49 -9.18 14.02
C MET A 124 -10.11 -8.24 15.07
N GLU A 125 -9.93 -8.52 16.37
CA GLU A 125 -10.40 -7.63 17.45
C GLU A 125 -9.58 -6.35 17.61
N ARG A 126 -8.27 -6.39 17.28
CA ARG A 126 -7.36 -5.26 17.54
C ARG A 126 -6.96 -4.48 16.29
N ARG A 127 -7.26 -5.00 15.08
CA ARG A 127 -6.91 -4.30 13.84
C ARG A 127 -7.53 -2.90 13.80
N ASP A 128 -6.80 -1.96 13.19
CA ASP A 128 -7.15 -0.54 13.21
C ASP A 128 -6.77 0.11 11.87
N LYS A 129 -7.38 1.25 11.57
CA LYS A 129 -7.06 2.08 10.39
C LYS A 129 -5.69 2.76 10.44
N CYS A 130 -4.94 2.54 11.50
CA CYS A 130 -3.58 3.05 11.71
C CYS A 130 -3.43 4.57 11.65
N ARG A 131 -4.47 5.35 11.96
CA ARG A 131 -4.39 6.81 11.89
C ARG A 131 -3.30 7.40 12.79
N ASN A 132 -3.21 6.93 14.02
CA ASN A 132 -2.21 7.32 15.01
C ASN A 132 -1.26 6.17 15.36
N LEU A 133 -1.16 5.18 14.47
CA LEU A 133 -0.24 4.04 14.57
C LEU A 133 0.65 4.00 13.32
N PRO A 134 1.82 3.36 13.39
CA PRO A 134 2.63 3.18 12.20
C PRO A 134 1.90 2.30 11.19
N LEU A 135 1.86 2.73 9.94
CA LEU A 135 1.43 1.94 8.79
C LEU A 135 2.57 1.92 7.79
N ASN A 136 3.25 0.79 7.72
CA ASN A 136 4.40 0.52 6.86
C ASN A 136 4.08 -0.68 5.99
N ILE A 137 3.79 -0.44 4.71
CA ILE A 137 3.25 -1.41 3.78
C ILE A 137 4.36 -1.94 2.87
N TYR A 138 4.42 -3.26 2.72
CA TYR A 138 5.25 -3.95 1.73
C TYR A 138 4.40 -4.36 0.55
N GLU A 139 4.55 -3.69 -0.58
CA GLU A 139 3.85 -4.03 -1.82
C GLU A 139 4.56 -5.20 -2.50
N LEU A 140 3.81 -6.24 -2.86
CA LEU A 140 4.33 -7.54 -3.26
C LEU A 140 3.65 -8.09 -4.51
N HIS A 141 4.44 -8.52 -5.51
CA HIS A 141 4.03 -9.45 -6.54
C HIS A 141 4.43 -10.87 -6.15
N ALA A 142 3.44 -11.73 -5.88
CA ALA A 142 3.66 -13.05 -5.29
C ALA A 142 4.54 -13.97 -6.15
N GLY A 143 4.43 -13.88 -7.48
CA GLY A 143 5.16 -14.74 -8.42
C GLY A 143 6.62 -14.38 -8.64
N SER A 144 7.07 -13.18 -8.28
CA SER A 144 8.43 -12.71 -8.59
C SER A 144 9.21 -12.21 -7.37
N TRP A 145 8.69 -12.39 -6.17
CA TRP A 145 9.44 -12.04 -4.96
C TRP A 145 10.63 -12.97 -4.73
N LYS A 146 10.37 -14.28 -4.76
CA LYS A 146 11.38 -15.32 -4.61
C LYS A 146 10.91 -16.60 -5.28
N HIS A 147 11.83 -17.37 -5.89
CA HIS A 147 11.51 -18.63 -6.53
C HIS A 147 12.06 -19.82 -5.74
N LYS A 148 11.44 -20.98 -5.96
CA LYS A 148 11.98 -22.25 -5.48
C LYS A 148 13.32 -22.54 -6.15
N PRO A 149 14.26 -23.18 -5.45
CA PRO A 149 15.50 -23.63 -6.07
C PRO A 149 15.22 -24.55 -7.27
N ASN A 150 16.00 -24.37 -8.33
CA ASN A 150 15.93 -25.17 -9.57
C ASN A 150 14.69 -24.94 -10.45
N ALA A 151 14.06 -23.77 -10.37
CA ALA A 151 13.09 -23.33 -11.38
C ALA A 151 13.73 -23.34 -12.77
N THR A 152 13.04 -23.87 -13.77
CA THR A 152 13.56 -24.09 -15.13
C THR A 152 12.70 -23.47 -16.23
N CYS A 153 11.43 -23.16 -15.95
CA CYS A 153 10.56 -22.52 -16.92
C CYS A 153 10.98 -21.08 -17.19
N GLU A 154 10.97 -20.68 -18.46
CA GLU A 154 11.38 -19.35 -18.91
C GLU A 154 10.47 -18.24 -18.31
N ASP A 155 9.19 -18.54 -18.07
CA ASP A 155 8.23 -17.66 -17.41
C ASP A 155 8.30 -17.71 -15.87
N GLY A 156 9.22 -18.51 -15.30
CA GLY A 156 9.39 -18.66 -13.85
C GLY A 156 8.30 -19.46 -13.14
N SER A 157 7.28 -19.94 -13.84
CA SER A 157 6.07 -20.52 -13.24
C SER A 157 6.30 -21.77 -12.40
N ASP A 158 7.31 -22.59 -12.71
CA ASP A 158 7.71 -23.76 -11.93
C ASP A 158 8.47 -23.40 -10.64
N GLY A 159 8.90 -22.14 -10.53
CA GLY A 159 9.56 -21.59 -9.34
C GLY A 159 8.64 -20.92 -8.34
N TRP A 160 7.39 -20.68 -8.69
CA TRP A 160 6.49 -19.98 -7.78
C TRP A 160 6.25 -20.74 -6.46
N TYR A 161 6.27 -19.99 -5.36
CA TYR A 161 5.78 -20.50 -4.09
C TYR A 161 4.24 -20.54 -4.12
N ASN A 162 3.66 -21.59 -3.53
CA ASN A 162 2.25 -21.53 -3.22
C ASN A 162 2.01 -20.60 -2.02
N TYR A 163 0.75 -20.19 -1.78
CA TYR A 163 0.42 -19.24 -0.71
C TYR A 163 0.96 -19.64 0.67
N ARG A 164 0.94 -20.94 1.02
CA ARG A 164 1.45 -21.44 2.31
C ARG A 164 2.98 -21.39 2.38
N GLU A 165 3.64 -21.70 1.29
CA GLU A 165 5.10 -21.60 1.16
C GLU A 165 5.54 -20.15 1.20
N LEU A 166 4.83 -19.26 0.48
CA LEU A 166 5.08 -17.82 0.48
C LEU A 166 4.98 -17.23 1.90
N ALA A 167 3.95 -17.61 2.67
CA ALA A 167 3.82 -17.14 4.05
C ALA A 167 5.06 -17.50 4.90
N ARG A 168 5.59 -18.72 4.76
CA ARG A 168 6.76 -19.17 5.54
C ARG A 168 8.05 -18.39 5.23
N GLU A 169 8.23 -18.03 3.96
CA GLU A 169 9.42 -17.30 3.52
C GLU A 169 9.28 -15.79 3.74
N LEU A 170 8.10 -15.23 3.50
CA LEU A 170 7.85 -13.78 3.51
C LEU A 170 7.71 -13.21 4.92
N ILE A 171 6.97 -13.87 5.80
CA ILE A 171 6.65 -13.32 7.13
C ILE A 171 7.91 -12.96 7.93
N PRO A 172 8.97 -13.78 8.01
CA PRO A 172 10.22 -13.40 8.66
C PRO A 172 10.82 -12.11 8.09
N TRP A 173 10.81 -11.95 6.77
CA TRP A 173 11.31 -10.75 6.10
C TRP A 173 10.53 -9.50 6.49
N LEU A 174 9.20 -9.58 6.51
CA LEU A 174 8.32 -8.48 6.93
C LEU A 174 8.59 -8.05 8.38
N LEU A 175 8.75 -9.02 9.27
CA LEU A 175 9.02 -8.76 10.69
C LEU A 175 10.40 -8.13 10.91
N ASP A 176 11.42 -8.61 10.23
CA ASP A 176 12.78 -8.09 10.33
C ASP A 176 12.86 -6.63 9.85
N HIS A 177 12.09 -6.28 8.82
CA HIS A 177 12.02 -4.91 8.27
C HIS A 177 10.94 -4.04 8.90
N ARG A 178 10.20 -4.57 9.90
CA ARG A 178 9.12 -3.84 10.59
C ARG A 178 8.00 -3.36 9.69
N PHE A 179 7.70 -4.11 8.64
CA PHE A 179 6.46 -3.91 7.90
C PHE A 179 5.27 -4.32 8.76
N THR A 180 4.22 -3.53 8.71
CA THR A 180 2.98 -3.79 9.46
C THR A 180 1.95 -4.51 8.62
N HIS A 181 1.98 -4.30 7.30
CA HIS A 181 1.08 -4.89 6.33
C HIS A 181 1.85 -5.33 5.08
N VAL A 182 1.32 -6.34 4.41
CA VAL A 182 1.66 -6.67 3.02
C VAL A 182 0.48 -6.27 2.13
N GLU A 183 0.76 -5.55 1.05
CA GLU A 183 -0.18 -5.25 -0.02
C GLU A 183 0.16 -6.13 -1.22
N LEU A 184 -0.79 -6.95 -1.63
CA LEU A 184 -0.60 -7.92 -2.71
C LEU A 184 -1.11 -7.32 -4.02
N LEU A 185 -0.24 -7.24 -5.06
CA LEU A 185 -0.70 -6.94 -6.41
C LEU A 185 -1.88 -7.87 -6.74
N PRO A 186 -2.78 -7.49 -7.68
CA PRO A 186 -4.08 -8.15 -7.81
C PRO A 186 -3.98 -9.68 -7.88
N LEU A 187 -4.52 -10.36 -6.89
CA LEU A 187 -4.63 -11.82 -6.84
C LEU A 187 -5.98 -12.32 -7.36
N ALA A 188 -6.84 -11.44 -7.82
CA ALA A 188 -8.01 -11.85 -8.59
C ALA A 188 -7.58 -12.57 -9.88
N GLU A 189 -8.33 -13.60 -10.32
CA GLU A 189 -7.92 -14.40 -11.48
C GLU A 189 -7.82 -13.56 -12.75
N HIS A 190 -6.78 -13.82 -13.53
CA HIS A 190 -6.44 -13.08 -14.75
C HIS A 190 -5.77 -13.99 -15.79
N PRO A 191 -5.95 -13.74 -17.10
CA PRO A 191 -5.49 -14.65 -18.15
C PRO A 191 -4.01 -14.48 -18.50
N PHE A 192 -3.43 -13.28 -18.26
CA PHE A 192 -2.11 -12.89 -18.74
C PHE A 192 -1.19 -12.46 -17.60
N ASP A 193 -0.08 -13.17 -17.40
CA ASP A 193 0.88 -12.90 -16.30
C ASP A 193 1.49 -11.51 -16.38
N GLY A 194 1.83 -11.03 -17.59
CA GLY A 194 2.36 -9.69 -17.80
C GLY A 194 1.38 -8.54 -17.55
N SER A 195 0.13 -8.84 -17.19
CA SER A 195 -0.80 -7.84 -16.64
C SER A 195 -0.65 -7.63 -15.14
N TRP A 196 0.16 -8.47 -14.46
CA TRP A 196 0.39 -8.45 -13.01
C TRP A 196 -0.90 -8.59 -12.18
N GLY A 197 -1.98 -9.05 -12.81
CA GLY A 197 -3.33 -9.17 -12.23
C GLY A 197 -4.28 -8.02 -12.57
N TYR A 198 -3.81 -6.93 -13.15
CA TYR A 198 -4.65 -5.76 -13.45
C TYR A 198 -5.65 -5.98 -14.61
N GLN A 199 -5.50 -7.04 -15.41
CA GLN A 199 -6.50 -7.44 -16.41
C GLN A 199 -7.35 -8.60 -15.88
N THR A 200 -8.17 -8.31 -14.89
CA THR A 200 -8.97 -9.29 -14.15
C THR A 200 -10.06 -9.93 -15.02
N THR A 201 -10.23 -11.25 -14.88
CA THR A 201 -11.36 -12.02 -15.43
C THR A 201 -12.27 -12.62 -14.35
N GLY A 202 -11.72 -12.94 -13.16
CA GLY A 202 -12.45 -13.59 -12.07
C GLY A 202 -12.36 -12.79 -10.76
N TYR A 203 -13.30 -11.88 -10.54
CA TYR A 203 -13.30 -10.95 -9.39
C TYR A 203 -13.50 -11.60 -8.04
N PHE A 204 -14.08 -12.80 -8.00
CA PHE A 204 -14.35 -13.57 -6.79
C PHE A 204 -13.40 -14.75 -6.62
N SER A 205 -12.55 -15.01 -7.61
CA SER A 205 -11.58 -16.11 -7.59
C SER A 205 -10.21 -15.61 -7.19
N VAL A 206 -9.61 -16.23 -6.18
CA VAL A 206 -8.16 -16.10 -5.95
C VAL A 206 -7.43 -16.82 -7.08
N THR A 207 -6.42 -16.17 -7.68
CA THR A 207 -5.69 -16.78 -8.79
C THR A 207 -5.12 -18.15 -8.44
N SER A 208 -5.35 -19.10 -9.32
CA SER A 208 -4.90 -20.49 -9.17
C SER A 208 -3.38 -20.68 -9.36
N ARG A 209 -2.66 -19.63 -9.78
CA ARG A 209 -1.20 -19.65 -9.95
C ARG A 209 -0.44 -20.06 -8.71
N TYR A 210 -0.92 -19.66 -7.55
CA TYR A 210 -0.22 -19.84 -6.27
C TYR A 210 -0.96 -20.79 -5.31
N GLY A 211 -1.94 -21.53 -5.81
CA GLY A 211 -2.67 -22.52 -5.02
C GLY A 211 -4.18 -22.28 -4.97
N SER A 212 -4.82 -22.93 -4.01
CA SER A 212 -6.28 -22.89 -3.84
C SER A 212 -6.73 -21.69 -3.00
N PRO A 213 -8.04 -21.34 -3.03
CA PRO A 213 -8.63 -20.38 -2.09
C PRO A 213 -8.36 -20.69 -0.62
N ALA A 214 -8.35 -21.97 -0.24
CA ALA A 214 -7.99 -22.40 1.12
C ALA A 214 -6.52 -22.14 1.47
N ASP A 215 -5.62 -22.19 0.49
CA ASP A 215 -4.21 -21.86 0.71
C ASP A 215 -4.02 -20.36 0.90
N PHE A 216 -4.77 -19.53 0.18
CA PHE A 216 -4.76 -18.08 0.38
C PHE A 216 -5.35 -17.70 1.76
N ALA A 217 -6.48 -18.28 2.17
CA ALA A 217 -7.01 -18.09 3.51
C ALA A 217 -5.98 -18.48 4.59
N ALA A 218 -5.23 -19.57 4.38
CA ALA A 218 -4.16 -19.95 5.29
C ALA A 218 -2.96 -18.99 5.28
N PHE A 219 -2.65 -18.33 4.16
CA PHE A 219 -1.65 -17.26 4.07
C PHE A 219 -2.08 -16.07 4.94
N VAL A 220 -3.31 -15.59 4.77
CA VAL A 220 -3.86 -14.46 5.54
C VAL A 220 -3.84 -14.80 7.04
N ASN A 221 -4.33 -15.99 7.42
CA ASN A 221 -4.33 -16.44 8.81
C ASN A 221 -2.91 -16.51 9.40
N ALA A 222 -1.91 -16.94 8.62
CA ALA A 222 -0.51 -16.98 9.07
C ALA A 222 0.05 -15.55 9.28
N CYS A 223 -0.26 -14.60 8.41
CA CYS A 223 0.11 -13.20 8.56
C CYS A 223 -0.49 -12.60 9.85
N HIS A 224 -1.78 -12.78 10.08
CA HIS A 224 -2.50 -12.30 11.25
C HIS A 224 -1.93 -12.84 12.57
N ARG A 225 -1.62 -14.12 12.62
CA ARG A 225 -0.99 -14.74 13.80
C ARG A 225 0.36 -14.12 14.15
N MET A 226 1.06 -13.58 13.17
CA MET A 226 2.34 -12.90 13.35
C MET A 226 2.22 -11.39 13.48
N GLY A 227 1.00 -10.84 13.46
CA GLY A 227 0.74 -9.42 13.62
C GLY A 227 0.97 -8.61 12.34
N ILE A 228 0.85 -9.23 11.17
CA ILE A 228 0.94 -8.61 9.85
C ILE A 228 -0.45 -8.57 9.22
N GLY A 229 -0.91 -7.39 8.81
CA GLY A 229 -2.15 -7.23 8.04
C GLY A 229 -1.95 -7.53 6.55
N VAL A 230 -3.03 -7.84 5.86
CA VAL A 230 -3.04 -8.15 4.42
C VAL A 230 -3.98 -7.20 3.70
N ILE A 231 -3.45 -6.43 2.75
CA ILE A 231 -4.20 -5.52 1.89
C ILE A 231 -4.27 -6.15 0.49
N MET A 232 -5.46 -6.13 -0.09
CA MET A 232 -5.68 -6.65 -1.44
C MET A 232 -5.76 -5.50 -2.44
N ASP A 233 -4.98 -5.59 -3.52
CA ASP A 233 -5.11 -4.67 -4.64
C ASP A 233 -6.34 -5.07 -5.49
N PHE A 234 -7.23 -4.12 -5.74
CA PHE A 234 -8.53 -4.33 -6.36
C PHE A 234 -8.71 -3.37 -7.54
N VAL A 235 -9.16 -3.90 -8.67
CA VAL A 235 -9.31 -3.15 -9.94
C VAL A 235 -10.80 -2.86 -10.19
N PRO A 236 -11.39 -1.79 -9.64
CA PRO A 236 -12.82 -1.49 -9.84
C PRO A 236 -13.12 -0.77 -11.15
N VAL A 237 -12.10 -0.44 -11.95
CA VAL A 237 -12.22 0.48 -13.09
C VAL A 237 -12.46 -0.25 -14.41
N HIS A 238 -11.71 -1.32 -14.64
CA HIS A 238 -11.76 -2.05 -15.91
C HIS A 238 -11.52 -3.54 -15.69
N PHE A 239 -11.80 -4.34 -16.72
CA PHE A 239 -11.63 -5.78 -16.72
C PHE A 239 -11.13 -6.28 -18.08
N ALA A 240 -10.57 -7.49 -18.13
CA ALA A 240 -10.04 -8.09 -19.35
C ALA A 240 -11.11 -8.27 -20.43
N ALA A 241 -10.79 -7.92 -21.67
CA ALA A 241 -11.70 -8.03 -22.83
C ALA A 241 -11.83 -9.47 -23.37
N ASN A 242 -11.63 -10.48 -22.53
CA ASN A 242 -11.66 -11.89 -22.90
C ASN A 242 -13.09 -12.37 -23.16
N GLY A 243 -13.29 -13.02 -24.30
CA GLY A 243 -14.59 -13.53 -24.72
C GLY A 243 -15.14 -14.72 -23.94
N ASP A 244 -14.38 -15.27 -22.99
CA ASP A 244 -14.78 -16.33 -22.08
C ASP A 244 -15.15 -15.81 -20.67
N ALA A 245 -15.02 -14.49 -20.44
CA ALA A 245 -15.29 -13.82 -19.18
C ALA A 245 -16.43 -12.78 -19.29
N LEU A 246 -16.24 -11.58 -18.72
CA LEU A 246 -17.29 -10.58 -18.56
C LEU A 246 -17.66 -9.82 -19.85
N ALA A 247 -16.72 -9.66 -20.79
CA ALA A 247 -16.94 -8.86 -22.00
C ALA A 247 -18.08 -9.42 -22.86
N ASN A 248 -19.06 -8.60 -23.19
CA ASN A 248 -20.28 -8.99 -23.92
C ASN A 248 -20.96 -10.24 -23.33
N PHE A 249 -21.11 -10.30 -22.02
CA PHE A 249 -21.38 -11.52 -21.26
C PHE A 249 -22.60 -12.31 -21.75
N ASP A 250 -23.73 -11.65 -21.95
CA ASP A 250 -24.98 -12.27 -22.38
C ASP A 250 -25.37 -11.93 -23.85
N GLY A 251 -24.37 -11.62 -24.68
CA GLY A 251 -24.52 -11.14 -26.04
C GLY A 251 -24.75 -9.61 -26.13
N THR A 252 -24.65 -8.91 -24.99
CA THR A 252 -24.74 -7.45 -24.91
C THR A 252 -23.59 -6.90 -24.04
N HIS A 253 -23.35 -5.59 -24.09
CA HIS A 253 -22.45 -4.90 -23.17
C HIS A 253 -23.06 -4.87 -21.76
N LEU A 254 -23.04 -6.03 -21.08
CA LEU A 254 -23.73 -6.19 -19.80
C LEU A 254 -22.99 -5.51 -18.64
N TYR A 255 -21.67 -5.63 -18.60
CA TYR A 255 -20.82 -5.06 -17.55
C TYR A 255 -20.16 -3.76 -17.96
N GLU A 256 -19.88 -3.58 -19.24
CA GLU A 256 -19.19 -2.44 -19.83
C GLU A 256 -20.15 -1.39 -20.43
N TYR A 257 -19.60 -0.19 -20.69
CA TYR A 257 -20.34 0.83 -21.47
C TYR A 257 -20.45 0.40 -22.94
N ASP A 258 -21.61 0.67 -23.53
CA ASP A 258 -21.88 0.51 -24.97
C ASP A 258 -21.59 1.83 -25.71
N SER A 259 -20.34 2.25 -25.73
CA SER A 259 -19.87 3.49 -26.35
C SER A 259 -18.34 3.55 -26.44
N ASP A 260 -17.80 4.68 -26.95
CA ASP A 260 -16.35 4.95 -27.02
C ASP A 260 -15.64 4.92 -25.67
N VAL A 261 -16.34 5.18 -24.56
CA VAL A 261 -15.79 5.09 -23.21
C VAL A 261 -15.80 3.66 -22.65
N GLY A 262 -16.34 2.69 -23.38
CA GLY A 262 -16.40 1.28 -22.99
C GLY A 262 -15.06 0.54 -23.04
N HIS A 263 -14.04 1.15 -23.64
CA HIS A 263 -12.70 0.57 -23.75
C HIS A 263 -11.65 1.50 -23.15
N SER A 264 -10.66 0.90 -22.47
CA SER A 264 -9.51 1.64 -21.96
C SER A 264 -8.38 1.67 -22.97
N GLU A 265 -7.40 2.53 -22.73
CA GLU A 265 -6.14 2.59 -23.49
C GLU A 265 -5.28 1.31 -23.37
N TRP A 266 -5.55 0.49 -22.34
CA TRP A 266 -4.88 -0.79 -22.10
C TRP A 266 -5.53 -1.97 -22.82
N GLY A 267 -6.54 -1.72 -23.68
CA GLY A 267 -7.27 -2.77 -24.40
C GLY A 267 -8.25 -3.55 -23.52
N THR A 268 -8.63 -3.03 -22.39
CA THR A 268 -9.61 -3.61 -21.44
C THR A 268 -10.97 -2.96 -21.59
N CYS A 269 -12.01 -3.54 -20.98
CA CYS A 269 -13.36 -2.99 -20.94
C CYS A 269 -13.59 -2.18 -19.66
N ASN A 270 -14.21 -1.00 -19.76
CA ASN A 270 -14.52 -0.15 -18.62
C ASN A 270 -15.92 -0.47 -18.06
N PHE A 271 -16.01 -0.63 -16.73
CA PHE A 271 -17.28 -0.90 -16.06
C PHE A 271 -18.31 0.24 -16.23
N ASN A 272 -19.57 -0.16 -16.47
CA ASN A 272 -20.69 0.77 -16.55
C ASN A 272 -21.32 1.04 -15.18
N TYR A 273 -20.89 2.10 -14.50
CA TYR A 273 -21.38 2.46 -13.17
C TYR A 273 -22.82 3.01 -13.13
N TYR A 274 -23.42 3.29 -14.26
CA TYR A 274 -24.85 3.63 -14.35
C TYR A 274 -25.75 2.39 -14.29
N ARG A 275 -25.18 1.19 -14.46
CA ARG A 275 -25.89 -0.07 -14.26
C ARG A 275 -25.73 -0.54 -12.81
N ARG A 276 -26.84 -0.50 -12.08
CA ARG A 276 -26.84 -0.75 -10.63
C ARG A 276 -26.34 -2.15 -10.25
N GLU A 277 -26.68 -3.15 -11.06
CA GLU A 277 -26.23 -4.53 -10.85
C GLU A 277 -24.71 -4.67 -11.00
N VAL A 278 -24.08 -3.86 -11.86
CA VAL A 278 -22.61 -3.79 -11.97
C VAL A 278 -22.00 -3.17 -10.72
N CYS A 279 -22.62 -2.13 -10.17
CA CYS A 279 -22.19 -1.58 -8.88
C CYS A 279 -22.27 -2.64 -7.77
N SER A 280 -23.36 -3.41 -7.71
CA SER A 280 -23.53 -4.51 -6.74
C SER A 280 -22.55 -5.65 -6.97
N PHE A 281 -22.19 -5.96 -8.21
CA PHE A 281 -21.13 -6.92 -8.52
C PHE A 281 -19.80 -6.49 -7.92
N LEU A 282 -19.37 -5.25 -8.16
CA LEU A 282 -18.12 -4.70 -7.64
C LEU A 282 -18.13 -4.54 -6.11
N ASN A 283 -19.24 -4.07 -5.53
CA ASN A 283 -19.41 -4.00 -4.08
C ASN A 283 -19.24 -5.38 -3.42
N SER A 284 -19.88 -6.40 -4.02
CA SER A 284 -19.82 -7.77 -3.51
C SER A 284 -18.44 -8.39 -3.68
N ALA A 285 -17.74 -8.08 -4.78
CA ALA A 285 -16.37 -8.54 -4.99
C ALA A 285 -15.41 -7.96 -3.94
N ALA A 286 -15.48 -6.64 -3.70
CA ALA A 286 -14.69 -6.01 -2.66
C ALA A 286 -15.02 -6.57 -1.25
N ALA A 287 -16.30 -6.78 -0.97
CA ALA A 287 -16.73 -7.32 0.32
C ALA A 287 -16.28 -8.76 0.56
N LEU A 288 -16.18 -9.60 -0.48
CA LEU A 288 -15.71 -10.98 -0.35
C LEU A 288 -14.28 -11.06 0.22
N TRP A 289 -13.37 -10.21 -0.25
CA TRP A 289 -11.99 -10.18 0.25
C TRP A 289 -11.93 -9.86 1.74
N MET A 290 -12.82 -8.96 2.21
CA MET A 290 -12.92 -8.55 3.61
C MET A 290 -13.64 -9.58 4.49
N ASP A 291 -14.73 -10.18 3.98
CA ASP A 291 -15.64 -11.05 4.73
C ASP A 291 -15.15 -12.50 4.78
N VAL A 292 -14.69 -13.03 3.64
CA VAL A 292 -14.36 -14.46 3.48
C VAL A 292 -12.88 -14.72 3.71
N TYR A 293 -12.01 -13.83 3.23
CA TYR A 293 -10.57 -14.00 3.37
C TYR A 293 -9.97 -13.20 4.52
N HIS A 294 -10.77 -12.42 5.25
CA HIS A 294 -10.35 -11.59 6.37
C HIS A 294 -9.27 -10.54 6.02
N CYS A 295 -9.16 -10.12 4.75
CA CYS A 295 -8.23 -9.06 4.39
C CYS A 295 -8.45 -7.81 5.26
N ASP A 296 -7.37 -7.07 5.53
CA ASP A 296 -7.39 -5.90 6.40
C ASP A 296 -7.65 -4.61 5.65
N GLY A 297 -7.58 -4.66 4.34
CA GLY A 297 -7.82 -3.49 3.52
C GLY A 297 -7.88 -3.79 2.04
N ILE A 298 -8.24 -2.75 1.31
CA ILE A 298 -8.31 -2.76 -0.16
C ILE A 298 -7.62 -1.49 -0.68
N ARG A 299 -6.64 -1.67 -1.54
CA ARG A 299 -6.12 -0.60 -2.39
C ARG A 299 -6.92 -0.62 -3.69
N MET A 300 -7.48 0.49 -4.09
CA MET A 300 -8.23 0.62 -5.35
C MET A 300 -7.36 1.26 -6.43
N ASP A 301 -7.12 0.46 -7.45
CA ASP A 301 -6.29 0.77 -8.61
C ASP A 301 -6.90 1.87 -9.47
N ALA A 302 -6.08 2.81 -9.92
CA ALA A 302 -6.32 3.78 -10.98
C ALA A 302 -7.69 4.49 -10.91
N ILE A 303 -8.19 4.86 -9.71
CA ILE A 303 -9.53 5.45 -9.58
C ILE A 303 -9.69 6.76 -10.36
N SER A 304 -8.60 7.43 -10.70
CA SER A 304 -8.59 8.58 -11.61
C SER A 304 -9.31 8.30 -12.93
N ARG A 305 -9.16 7.06 -13.46
CA ARG A 305 -9.80 6.60 -14.70
C ARG A 305 -11.31 6.40 -14.55
N ALA A 306 -11.78 6.20 -13.31
CA ALA A 306 -13.20 6.16 -13.00
C ALA A 306 -13.77 7.56 -12.71
N LEU A 307 -13.04 8.38 -11.92
CA LEU A 307 -13.49 9.71 -11.50
C LEU A 307 -13.71 10.67 -12.67
N TYR A 308 -12.84 10.62 -13.67
CA TYR A 308 -12.97 11.38 -14.91
C TYR A 308 -13.17 10.42 -16.09
N TRP A 309 -13.96 10.85 -17.08
CA TRP A 309 -14.14 10.03 -18.27
C TRP A 309 -12.78 9.72 -18.93
N GLN A 310 -12.43 8.43 -18.95
CA GLN A 310 -11.12 7.92 -19.41
C GLN A 310 -9.90 8.55 -18.71
N GLY A 311 -10.07 9.03 -17.49
CA GLY A 311 -9.01 9.66 -16.70
C GLY A 311 -8.63 11.08 -17.14
N ASP A 312 -9.35 11.67 -18.08
CA ASP A 312 -9.08 13.02 -18.57
C ASP A 312 -10.03 14.05 -17.90
N PRO A 313 -9.51 14.96 -17.03
CA PRO A 313 -10.32 16.00 -16.43
C PRO A 313 -11.06 16.89 -17.43
N ASN A 314 -10.53 17.06 -18.66
CA ASN A 314 -11.18 17.87 -19.70
C ASN A 314 -12.43 17.21 -20.28
N ARG A 315 -12.57 15.89 -20.12
CA ARG A 315 -13.79 15.15 -20.50
C ARG A 315 -14.89 15.22 -19.46
N GLY A 316 -14.59 15.82 -18.30
CA GLY A 316 -15.52 15.99 -17.18
C GLY A 316 -15.60 14.78 -16.24
N VAL A 317 -16.31 14.99 -15.15
CA VAL A 317 -16.48 14.00 -14.07
C VAL A 317 -17.46 12.92 -14.48
N ASN A 318 -17.14 11.66 -14.20
CA ASN A 318 -18.08 10.54 -14.31
C ASN A 318 -18.88 10.42 -13.00
N GLU A 319 -20.03 11.08 -12.94
CA GLU A 319 -20.89 11.10 -11.75
C GLU A 319 -21.37 9.70 -11.33
N GLY A 320 -21.51 8.77 -12.28
CA GLY A 320 -21.83 7.37 -12.01
C GLY A 320 -20.74 6.71 -11.17
N ALA A 321 -19.47 6.90 -11.54
CA ALA A 321 -18.32 6.36 -10.83
C ALA A 321 -18.13 7.02 -9.47
N VAL A 322 -18.27 8.35 -9.37
CA VAL A 322 -18.21 9.08 -8.09
C VAL A 322 -19.27 8.55 -7.12
N THR A 323 -20.50 8.36 -7.60
CA THR A 323 -21.60 7.81 -6.79
C THR A 323 -21.28 6.37 -6.36
N PHE A 324 -20.79 5.54 -7.28
CA PHE A 324 -20.38 4.17 -6.99
C PHE A 324 -19.30 4.11 -5.91
N LEU A 325 -18.20 4.86 -6.07
CA LEU A 325 -17.08 4.85 -5.11
C LEU A 325 -17.50 5.34 -3.72
N ARG A 326 -18.37 6.36 -3.64
CA ARG A 326 -18.96 6.81 -2.36
C ARG A 326 -19.77 5.70 -1.69
N ASN A 327 -20.64 5.03 -2.44
CA ASN A 327 -21.47 3.94 -1.93
C ASN A 327 -20.63 2.74 -1.51
N LEU A 328 -19.63 2.37 -2.32
CA LEU A 328 -18.69 1.30 -2.01
C LEU A 328 -17.95 1.58 -0.70
N ASN A 329 -17.30 2.74 -0.58
CA ASN A 329 -16.56 3.09 0.63
C ASN A 329 -17.47 3.24 1.87
N HIS A 330 -18.67 3.82 1.70
CA HIS A 330 -19.64 3.89 2.78
C HIS A 330 -20.07 2.49 3.24
N GLY A 331 -20.39 1.59 2.32
CA GLY A 331 -20.80 0.23 2.59
C GLY A 331 -19.69 -0.61 3.23
N LEU A 332 -18.47 -0.51 2.74
CA LEU A 332 -17.29 -1.18 3.30
C LEU A 332 -16.98 -0.66 4.72
N ASN A 333 -16.97 0.66 4.91
CA ASN A 333 -16.75 1.26 6.24
C ASN A 333 -17.85 0.90 7.26
N THR A 334 -19.07 0.67 6.81
CA THR A 334 -20.18 0.27 7.68
C THR A 334 -20.05 -1.19 8.11
N ARG A 335 -19.65 -2.07 7.18
CA ARG A 335 -19.54 -3.52 7.42
C ARG A 335 -18.23 -3.90 8.08
N PHE A 336 -17.15 -3.25 7.68
CA PHE A 336 -15.77 -3.52 8.10
C PHE A 336 -15.10 -2.21 8.57
N PRO A 337 -15.53 -1.65 9.73
CA PRO A 337 -15.13 -0.31 10.17
C PRO A 337 -13.64 -0.16 10.47
N THR A 338 -12.95 -1.26 10.69
CA THR A 338 -11.49 -1.30 10.95
C THR A 338 -10.66 -1.55 9.70
N GLY A 339 -11.30 -1.80 8.55
CA GLY A 339 -10.62 -2.01 7.26
C GLY A 339 -9.99 -0.73 6.74
N ILE A 340 -8.84 -0.85 6.04
CA ILE A 340 -8.09 0.24 5.43
C ILE A 340 -8.45 0.31 3.94
N TYR A 341 -8.93 1.45 3.48
CA TYR A 341 -9.32 1.66 2.07
C TYR A 341 -8.45 2.75 1.48
N THR A 342 -7.56 2.36 0.55
CA THR A 342 -6.56 3.24 -0.05
C THR A 342 -6.88 3.51 -1.52
N ALA A 343 -6.69 4.75 -1.94
CA ALA A 343 -6.89 5.19 -3.31
C ALA A 343 -5.56 5.43 -4.03
N GLU A 344 -5.40 4.85 -5.22
CA GLU A 344 -4.45 5.36 -6.19
C GLU A 344 -5.16 6.36 -7.10
N ASP A 345 -4.81 7.64 -6.94
CA ASP A 345 -5.34 8.73 -7.76
C ASP A 345 -4.22 9.72 -8.10
N SER A 346 -3.91 9.83 -9.37
CA SER A 346 -2.91 10.74 -9.92
C SER A 346 -3.44 12.13 -10.24
N THR A 347 -4.72 12.40 -9.93
CA THR A 347 -5.37 13.67 -10.25
C THR A 347 -5.48 14.58 -9.01
N ASN A 348 -5.90 15.82 -9.26
CA ASN A 348 -6.24 16.78 -8.21
C ASN A 348 -7.73 16.74 -7.82
N PHE A 349 -8.41 15.60 -8.00
CA PHE A 349 -9.77 15.42 -7.51
C PHE A 349 -9.82 15.64 -6.01
N LEU A 350 -10.77 16.47 -5.56
CA LEU A 350 -10.84 16.93 -4.19
C LEU A 350 -11.62 15.97 -3.29
N LYS A 351 -11.27 15.95 -2.00
CA LYS A 351 -11.98 15.18 -0.96
C LYS A 351 -11.99 13.66 -1.19
N VAL A 352 -10.91 13.12 -1.73
CA VAL A 352 -10.77 11.67 -1.92
C VAL A 352 -10.81 10.96 -0.57
N THR A 353 -10.12 11.50 0.46
CA THR A 353 -10.07 10.94 1.81
C THR A 353 -11.07 11.55 2.80
N ALA A 354 -11.82 12.56 2.38
CA ALA A 354 -12.86 13.11 3.22
C ALA A 354 -14.02 12.12 3.39
N PRO A 355 -14.62 12.03 4.60
CA PRO A 355 -15.77 11.15 4.83
C PRO A 355 -16.94 11.46 3.90
N THR A 356 -17.70 10.42 3.51
CA THR A 356 -18.84 10.53 2.59
C THR A 356 -19.92 11.49 3.09
N ARG A 357 -20.11 11.62 4.42
CA ARG A 357 -21.04 12.61 5.04
C ARG A 357 -20.64 14.08 4.81
N TYR A 358 -19.43 14.34 4.31
CA TYR A 358 -18.94 15.68 3.94
C TYR A 358 -18.68 15.81 2.44
N ASP A 359 -19.40 15.04 1.64
CA ASP A 359 -19.28 14.96 0.18
C ASP A 359 -17.92 14.44 -0.31
N GLY A 360 -17.20 13.71 0.55
CA GLY A 360 -15.97 13.03 0.17
C GLY A 360 -16.22 11.69 -0.51
N ILE A 361 -15.18 11.12 -1.09
CA ILE A 361 -15.23 9.76 -1.66
C ILE A 361 -15.17 8.70 -0.54
N GLY A 362 -14.51 9.01 0.59
CA GLY A 362 -14.52 8.17 1.79
C GLY A 362 -13.38 7.16 1.90
N PHE A 363 -12.31 7.33 1.17
CA PHE A 363 -11.08 6.56 1.38
C PHE A 363 -10.39 6.93 2.69
N ASP A 364 -9.62 6.01 3.25
CA ASP A 364 -8.81 6.26 4.44
C ASP A 364 -7.50 6.95 4.11
N TYR A 365 -6.89 6.58 2.98
CA TYR A 365 -5.64 7.15 2.49
C TYR A 365 -5.65 7.30 0.98
N LYS A 366 -4.82 8.23 0.50
CA LYS A 366 -4.53 8.46 -0.92
C LYS A 366 -3.02 8.39 -1.13
N TRP A 367 -2.56 7.70 -2.17
CA TRP A 367 -1.15 7.74 -2.56
C TRP A 367 -0.74 9.17 -2.92
N ASP A 368 0.39 9.62 -2.38
CA ASP A 368 0.97 10.94 -2.71
C ASP A 368 1.87 10.83 -3.94
N MET A 369 1.24 10.80 -5.12
CA MET A 369 1.96 10.75 -6.40
C MET A 369 2.79 12.02 -6.63
N GLY A 370 2.34 13.17 -6.12
CA GLY A 370 3.08 14.45 -6.21
C GLY A 370 4.39 14.39 -5.44
N TRP A 371 4.34 13.97 -4.17
CA TRP A 371 5.55 13.77 -3.35
C TRP A 371 6.53 12.78 -4.01
N MET A 372 6.00 11.69 -4.55
CA MET A 372 6.80 10.64 -5.18
C MET A 372 7.56 11.19 -6.39
N HIS A 373 6.84 11.80 -7.36
CA HIS A 373 7.45 12.37 -8.57
C HIS A 373 8.47 13.47 -8.23
N ASP A 374 8.09 14.43 -7.38
CA ASP A 374 8.96 15.55 -7.00
C ASP A 374 10.23 15.05 -6.28
N THR A 375 10.09 14.05 -5.40
CA THR A 375 11.23 13.46 -4.68
C THR A 375 12.19 12.76 -5.64
N LEU A 376 11.68 11.89 -6.52
CA LEU A 376 12.50 11.16 -7.48
C LEU A 376 13.18 12.11 -8.47
N ASP A 377 12.48 13.10 -8.98
CA ASP A 377 13.02 14.13 -9.86
C ASP A 377 14.12 14.95 -9.20
N TYR A 378 13.92 15.33 -7.92
CA TYR A 378 14.96 16.05 -7.17
C TYR A 378 16.24 15.24 -7.08
N PHE A 379 16.15 13.97 -6.68
CA PHE A 379 17.33 13.13 -6.53
C PHE A 379 17.96 12.72 -7.86
N ALA A 380 17.21 12.77 -8.96
CA ALA A 380 17.73 12.61 -10.32
C ALA A 380 18.45 13.86 -10.85
N THR A 381 18.23 15.04 -10.24
CA THR A 381 18.82 16.30 -10.63
C THR A 381 20.30 16.37 -10.27
N PRO A 382 21.20 16.83 -11.19
CA PRO A 382 22.61 17.06 -10.90
C PRO A 382 22.83 17.96 -9.68
N PHE A 383 23.85 17.70 -8.87
CA PHE A 383 24.09 18.48 -7.63
C PHE A 383 24.14 19.98 -7.84
N GLY A 384 24.77 20.45 -8.93
CA GLY A 384 24.88 21.89 -9.25
C GLY A 384 23.54 22.57 -9.62
N GLU A 385 22.52 21.78 -9.99
CA GLU A 385 21.20 22.27 -10.39
C GLU A 385 20.16 22.14 -9.27
N ARG A 386 20.45 21.43 -8.18
CA ARG A 386 19.57 21.23 -7.04
C ARG A 386 19.13 22.51 -6.33
N PRO A 387 19.98 23.57 -6.24
CA PRO A 387 19.53 24.84 -5.69
C PRO A 387 18.27 25.40 -6.37
N ASP A 388 18.13 25.24 -7.68
CA ASP A 388 16.94 25.69 -8.43
C ASP A 388 15.76 24.73 -8.31
N ALA A 389 16.01 23.44 -7.99
CA ALA A 389 15.01 22.40 -7.78
C ALA A 389 14.57 22.22 -6.30
N TYR A 390 15.05 23.07 -5.38
CA TYR A 390 14.86 22.88 -3.93
C TYR A 390 13.39 22.75 -3.51
N HIS A 391 12.49 23.43 -4.23
CA HIS A 391 11.05 23.39 -3.96
C HIS A 391 10.44 21.99 -4.11
N LYS A 392 11.01 21.11 -4.91
CA LYS A 392 10.52 19.74 -5.09
C LYS A 392 10.49 18.95 -3.79
N LEU A 393 11.40 19.20 -2.84
CA LEU A 393 11.37 18.57 -1.52
C LEU A 393 10.51 19.30 -0.49
N THR A 394 10.14 20.55 -0.75
CA THR A 394 9.35 21.34 0.21
C THR A 394 7.90 21.53 -0.19
N PHE A 395 7.58 21.35 -1.47
CA PHE A 395 6.26 21.63 -2.03
C PHE A 395 5.16 20.70 -1.49
N SER A 396 5.46 19.45 -1.23
CA SER A 396 4.49 18.49 -0.67
C SER A 396 3.82 19.02 0.59
N MET A 397 4.56 19.73 1.46
CA MET A 397 4.01 20.30 2.69
C MET A 397 3.04 21.47 2.47
N GLN A 398 2.92 22.01 1.27
CA GLN A 398 1.93 23.03 0.93
C GLN A 398 0.52 22.44 0.77
N TYR A 399 0.41 21.17 0.38
CA TYR A 399 -0.86 20.50 0.14
C TYR A 399 -1.10 19.27 1.04
N PHE A 400 -0.09 18.80 1.76
CA PHE A 400 -0.13 17.55 2.53
C PHE A 400 -1.37 17.41 3.43
N TYR A 401 -1.84 18.51 4.01
CA TYR A 401 -2.99 18.51 4.92
C TYR A 401 -4.35 18.60 4.22
N ASN A 402 -4.39 18.59 2.89
CA ASN A 402 -5.65 18.56 2.13
C ASN A 402 -6.27 17.17 2.06
N GLU A 403 -5.44 16.13 2.12
CA GLU A 403 -5.84 14.72 2.11
C GLU A 403 -5.05 13.93 3.17
N LEU A 404 -5.41 12.68 3.39
CA LEU A 404 -4.67 11.75 4.23
C LEU A 404 -3.71 10.95 3.34
N TYR A 405 -2.52 11.48 3.14
CA TYR A 405 -1.58 10.93 2.18
C TYR A 405 -0.79 9.73 2.72
N LEU A 406 -0.52 8.80 1.81
CA LEU A 406 0.39 7.68 1.95
C LEU A 406 1.51 7.84 0.93
N LEU A 407 2.76 7.83 1.39
CA LEU A 407 3.94 7.98 0.55
C LEU A 407 4.26 6.63 -0.09
N ALA A 408 4.13 6.54 -1.40
CA ALA A 408 4.32 5.31 -2.15
C ALA A 408 5.57 5.37 -3.04
N LEU A 409 6.46 4.39 -2.90
CA LEU A 409 7.46 4.02 -3.90
C LEU A 409 7.06 2.65 -4.45
N SER A 410 6.08 2.66 -5.35
CA SER A 410 5.37 1.49 -5.84
C SER A 410 6.07 0.78 -7.01
N HIS A 411 5.48 -0.34 -7.45
CA HIS A 411 5.94 -1.14 -8.58
C HIS A 411 6.05 -0.34 -9.88
N ASP A 412 5.11 0.59 -10.12
CA ASP A 412 5.08 1.39 -11.34
C ASP A 412 6.33 2.24 -11.56
N GLU A 413 7.06 2.57 -10.49
CA GLU A 413 8.24 3.41 -10.59
C GLU A 413 9.51 2.66 -10.95
N VAL A 414 9.50 1.33 -11.00
CA VAL A 414 10.71 0.51 -11.19
C VAL A 414 10.62 -0.46 -12.37
N VAL A 415 9.80 -0.13 -13.35
CA VAL A 415 9.46 -0.96 -14.52
C VAL A 415 9.38 -0.10 -15.80
N HIS A 416 9.36 -0.74 -16.96
CA HIS A 416 9.13 -0.12 -18.28
C HIS A 416 10.11 0.98 -18.68
N GLY A 417 11.39 0.82 -18.36
CA GLY A 417 12.43 1.78 -18.72
C GLY A 417 12.50 3.00 -17.80
N LYS A 418 11.74 3.01 -16.69
CA LYS A 418 11.78 4.08 -15.70
C LYS A 418 13.01 4.03 -14.79
N LYS A 419 13.84 2.97 -14.86
CA LYS A 419 14.96 2.64 -13.96
C LYS A 419 14.50 2.29 -12.55
N THR A 420 15.37 1.67 -11.76
CA THR A 420 15.13 1.41 -10.34
C THR A 420 15.31 2.67 -9.49
N ILE A 421 14.86 2.64 -8.25
CA ILE A 421 15.00 3.81 -7.35
C ILE A 421 16.45 4.27 -7.27
N ILE A 422 17.40 3.36 -7.00
CA ILE A 422 18.82 3.71 -6.92
C ILE A 422 19.38 4.19 -8.26
N ASP A 423 18.96 3.60 -9.37
CA ASP A 423 19.50 3.96 -10.69
C ASP A 423 19.02 5.31 -11.22
N LYS A 424 17.84 5.78 -10.76
CA LYS A 424 17.36 7.14 -11.02
C LYS A 424 18.26 8.22 -10.41
N LEU A 425 18.92 7.93 -9.27
CA LEU A 425 19.68 8.92 -8.52
C LEU A 425 20.89 9.39 -9.32
N TRP A 426 21.19 10.68 -9.22
CA TRP A 426 22.33 11.29 -9.91
C TRP A 426 23.67 10.89 -9.28
N GLY A 427 24.73 10.80 -10.08
CA GLY A 427 26.11 10.69 -9.62
C GLY A 427 26.74 9.30 -9.78
N THR A 428 27.88 9.10 -9.14
CA THR A 428 28.63 7.85 -9.11
C THR A 428 27.88 6.77 -8.31
N TYR A 429 28.34 5.53 -8.36
CA TYR A 429 27.78 4.44 -7.57
C TYR A 429 27.77 4.76 -6.06
N GLU A 430 28.89 5.26 -5.53
CA GLU A 430 29.00 5.63 -4.11
C GLU A 430 28.06 6.76 -3.73
N GLU A 431 27.92 7.77 -4.60
CA GLU A 431 26.99 8.88 -4.41
C GLU A 431 25.54 8.41 -4.45
N LYS A 432 25.19 7.50 -5.38
CA LYS A 432 23.87 6.88 -5.44
C LYS A 432 23.56 6.10 -4.16
N CYS A 433 24.52 5.36 -3.63
CA CYS A 433 24.38 4.61 -2.39
C CYS A 433 24.10 5.52 -1.17
N ALA A 434 24.85 6.62 -1.04
CA ALA A 434 24.64 7.60 0.03
C ALA A 434 23.28 8.29 -0.11
N GLN A 435 22.93 8.71 -1.33
CA GLN A 435 21.64 9.35 -1.60
C GLN A 435 20.45 8.42 -1.37
N LEU A 436 20.58 7.11 -1.67
CA LEU A 436 19.50 6.14 -1.41
C LEU A 436 19.17 6.09 0.08
N ARG A 437 20.19 6.09 0.96
CA ARG A 437 19.96 6.18 2.41
C ARG A 437 19.26 7.48 2.80
N THR A 438 19.64 8.61 2.19
CA THR A 438 19.01 9.92 2.45
C THR A 438 17.60 10.03 1.90
N LEU A 439 17.31 9.44 0.73
CA LEU A 439 15.96 9.37 0.16
C LEU A 439 15.00 8.61 1.09
N TYR A 440 15.40 7.42 1.55
CA TYR A 440 14.58 6.64 2.48
C TYR A 440 14.49 7.27 3.87
N PHE A 441 15.53 7.96 4.32
CA PHE A 441 15.44 8.79 5.52
C PHE A 441 14.35 9.87 5.36
N TYR A 442 14.35 10.58 4.22
CA TYR A 442 13.31 11.57 3.93
C TYR A 442 11.92 10.94 3.92
N MET A 443 11.72 9.83 3.23
CA MET A 443 10.44 9.11 3.22
C MET A 443 9.96 8.76 4.62
N TYR A 444 10.80 8.16 5.46
CA TYR A 444 10.40 7.69 6.78
C TYR A 444 10.22 8.80 7.81
N THR A 445 10.81 9.97 7.60
CA THR A 445 10.70 11.11 8.51
C THR A 445 9.74 12.21 8.02
N HIS A 446 9.34 12.21 6.74
CA HIS A 446 8.23 13.01 6.23
C HIS A 446 6.90 12.50 6.81
N PRO A 447 5.90 13.39 7.09
CA PRO A 447 4.57 12.93 7.46
C PRO A 447 3.94 12.05 6.37
N GLY A 448 3.00 11.19 6.76
CA GLY A 448 2.28 10.26 5.88
C GLY A 448 2.67 8.80 6.10
N LYS A 449 1.77 7.87 5.79
CA LYS A 449 2.00 6.43 5.85
C LYS A 449 3.01 6.01 4.78
N LYS A 450 3.54 4.80 4.86
CA LYS A 450 4.65 4.34 4.01
C LYS A 450 4.25 3.12 3.21
N LEU A 451 4.60 3.12 1.91
CA LEU A 451 4.53 1.95 1.05
C LEU A 451 5.83 1.81 0.26
N ASN A 452 6.41 0.63 0.32
CA ASN A 452 7.61 0.27 -0.42
C ASN A 452 7.39 -0.99 -1.25
N PHE A 453 7.64 -0.92 -2.54
CA PHE A 453 7.62 -2.09 -3.40
C PHE A 453 8.81 -3.00 -3.14
N MET A 454 8.56 -4.31 -3.18
CA MET A 454 9.54 -5.36 -2.99
C MET A 454 10.81 -5.15 -3.82
N GLY A 455 11.97 -5.35 -3.20
CA GLY A 455 13.29 -5.21 -3.84
C GLY A 455 13.89 -3.82 -3.74
N ASN A 456 13.10 -2.76 -3.57
CA ASN A 456 13.64 -1.42 -3.37
C ASN A 456 14.58 -1.36 -2.14
N GLU A 457 14.25 -2.10 -1.08
CA GLU A 457 15.06 -2.23 0.14
C GLU A 457 16.39 -2.97 -0.07
N LEU A 458 16.56 -3.66 -1.20
CA LEU A 458 17.83 -4.27 -1.61
C LEU A 458 18.72 -3.34 -2.43
N GLY A 459 18.18 -2.20 -2.89
CA GLY A 459 18.89 -1.28 -3.79
C GLY A 459 19.19 -1.89 -5.15
N HIS A 460 18.22 -2.55 -5.76
CA HIS A 460 18.34 -3.18 -7.08
C HIS A 460 18.74 -2.21 -8.18
N PHE A 461 19.61 -2.64 -9.10
CA PHE A 461 19.91 -1.95 -10.36
C PHE A 461 19.17 -2.53 -11.57
N ARG A 462 18.59 -3.72 -11.45
CA ARG A 462 17.74 -4.32 -12.46
C ARG A 462 16.28 -3.92 -12.20
N GLU A 463 15.63 -3.36 -13.22
CA GLU A 463 14.19 -3.11 -13.15
C GLU A 463 13.43 -4.40 -12.81
N TRP A 464 12.28 -4.24 -12.17
CA TRP A 464 11.41 -5.36 -11.86
C TRP A 464 10.97 -6.07 -13.16
N ASP A 465 10.95 -7.40 -13.10
CA ASP A 465 10.54 -8.31 -14.16
C ASP A 465 9.69 -9.39 -13.49
N GLU A 466 8.42 -9.48 -13.86
CA GLU A 466 7.47 -10.40 -13.24
C GLU A 466 7.85 -11.88 -13.42
N LYS A 467 8.74 -12.19 -14.38
CA LYS A 467 9.23 -13.55 -14.65
C LYS A 467 10.43 -13.95 -13.81
N LYS A 468 11.04 -13.01 -13.10
CA LYS A 468 12.28 -13.23 -12.37
C LYS A 468 12.13 -12.91 -10.90
N GLU A 469 12.72 -13.72 -10.06
CA GLU A 469 12.82 -13.37 -8.64
C GLU A 469 13.69 -12.12 -8.42
N LEU A 470 13.57 -11.52 -7.24
CA LEU A 470 14.43 -10.43 -6.80
C LEU A 470 15.91 -10.89 -6.79
N ASP A 471 16.83 -9.93 -6.99
CA ASP A 471 18.27 -10.22 -7.01
C ASP A 471 18.82 -10.46 -5.60
N TRP A 472 18.33 -11.49 -4.90
CA TRP A 472 18.76 -11.87 -3.54
C TRP A 472 20.27 -12.02 -3.41
N GLY A 473 20.95 -12.35 -4.51
CA GLY A 473 22.40 -12.44 -4.57
C GLY A 473 23.13 -11.14 -4.27
N LEU A 474 22.48 -9.97 -4.38
CA LEU A 474 23.05 -8.66 -4.06
C LEU A 474 23.47 -8.55 -2.60
N MET A 475 22.80 -9.24 -1.68
CA MET A 475 23.14 -9.24 -0.25
C MET A 475 24.54 -9.77 0.08
N LYS A 476 25.25 -10.36 -0.89
CA LYS A 476 26.67 -10.72 -0.76
C LYS A 476 27.61 -9.52 -0.83
N TYR A 477 27.13 -8.38 -1.31
CA TYR A 477 27.93 -7.16 -1.47
C TYR A 477 27.71 -6.20 -0.32
N PRO A 478 28.77 -5.57 0.21
CA PRO A 478 28.72 -4.80 1.45
C PRO A 478 27.67 -3.68 1.46
N PHE A 479 27.48 -2.99 0.33
CA PHE A 479 26.48 -1.93 0.25
C PHE A 479 25.06 -2.49 0.43
N HIS A 480 24.66 -3.47 -0.36
CA HIS A 480 23.30 -4.01 -0.36
C HIS A 480 22.96 -4.67 0.97
N ASP A 481 23.90 -5.43 1.56
CA ASP A 481 23.73 -6.00 2.91
C ASP A 481 23.57 -4.91 3.98
N SER A 482 24.38 -3.86 3.94
CA SER A 482 24.28 -2.77 4.91
C SER A 482 23.05 -1.88 4.66
N PHE A 483 22.65 -1.70 3.40
CA PHE A 483 21.49 -0.89 3.04
C PHE A 483 20.18 -1.55 3.51
N GLN A 484 19.99 -2.86 3.28
CA GLN A 484 18.77 -3.52 3.78
C GLN A 484 18.69 -3.46 5.33
N LYS A 485 19.83 -3.55 6.05
CA LYS A 485 19.86 -3.37 7.49
C LYS A 485 19.55 -1.93 7.93
N TYR A 486 20.01 -0.94 7.14
CA TYR A 486 19.67 0.47 7.35
C TYR A 486 18.16 0.70 7.13
N PHE A 487 17.61 0.09 6.08
CA PHE A 487 16.18 0.16 5.81
C PHE A 487 15.34 -0.45 6.95
N ALA A 488 15.76 -1.61 7.46
CA ALA A 488 15.15 -2.25 8.63
C ALA A 488 15.22 -1.36 9.88
N GLU A 489 16.34 -0.62 10.08
CA GLU A 489 16.48 0.34 11.19
C GLU A 489 15.54 1.55 11.02
N LEU A 490 15.32 2.04 9.79
CA LEU A 490 14.31 3.06 9.54
C LEU A 490 12.90 2.56 9.90
N GLY A 491 12.56 1.34 9.52
CA GLY A 491 11.30 0.70 9.90
C GLY A 491 11.15 0.56 11.42
N ARG A 492 12.23 0.17 12.10
CA ARG A 492 12.26 0.09 13.57
C ARG A 492 12.01 1.47 14.21
N LEU A 493 12.69 2.51 13.76
CA LEU A 493 12.52 3.86 14.27
C LEU A 493 11.09 4.37 14.00
N TYR A 494 10.56 4.14 12.80
CA TYR A 494 9.18 4.47 12.47
C TYR A 494 8.18 3.77 13.40
N ALA A 495 8.43 2.52 13.78
CA ALA A 495 7.56 1.77 14.68
C ALA A 495 7.69 2.18 16.16
N THR A 496 8.84 2.74 16.58
CA THR A 496 9.14 2.99 18.00
C THR A 496 9.20 4.45 18.42
N GLU A 497 9.30 5.39 17.46
CA GLU A 497 9.37 6.82 17.73
C GLU A 497 8.01 7.48 17.42
N PRO A 498 7.14 7.72 18.42
CA PRO A 498 5.78 8.18 18.19
C PRO A 498 5.68 9.49 17.40
N ALA A 499 6.66 10.38 17.54
CA ALA A 499 6.67 11.62 16.76
C ALA A 499 6.71 11.42 15.24
N LEU A 500 7.00 10.21 14.75
CA LEU A 500 7.01 9.91 13.31
C LEU A 500 5.64 9.51 12.76
N TYR A 501 4.68 9.10 13.60
CA TYR A 501 3.36 8.61 13.15
C TYR A 501 2.17 9.15 13.94
N ASP A 502 2.35 9.49 15.24
CA ASP A 502 1.24 9.96 16.06
C ASP A 502 0.87 11.41 15.72
N GLY A 503 -0.39 11.61 15.34
CA GLY A 503 -0.92 12.91 14.95
C GLY A 503 -0.34 13.49 13.65
N GLU A 504 0.30 12.71 12.80
CA GLU A 504 1.06 13.17 11.63
C GLU A 504 0.23 13.98 10.61
N TYR A 505 -1.08 13.80 10.59
CA TYR A 505 -2.00 14.61 9.78
C TYR A 505 -2.48 15.90 10.48
N ASN A 506 -1.89 16.24 11.63
CA ASN A 506 -2.12 17.50 12.30
C ASN A 506 -0.97 18.47 11.94
N PRO A 507 -1.24 19.67 11.39
CA PRO A 507 -0.20 20.65 11.04
C PRO A 507 0.75 21.01 12.19
N GLY A 508 0.32 20.89 13.45
CA GLY A 508 1.15 21.12 14.64
C GLY A 508 2.26 20.10 14.85
N CYS A 509 2.19 18.92 14.18
CA CYS A 509 3.16 17.85 14.31
C CYS A 509 4.37 17.97 13.37
N PHE A 510 4.38 18.99 12.52
CA PHE A 510 5.49 19.30 11.60
C PHE A 510 5.90 20.78 11.68
N GLU A 511 7.19 21.06 11.66
CA GLU A 511 7.71 22.43 11.60
C GLU A 511 9.04 22.46 10.86
N TRP A 512 9.15 23.28 9.79
CA TRP A 512 10.41 23.52 9.14
C TRP A 512 11.40 24.26 10.07
N VAL A 513 12.62 23.76 10.17
CA VAL A 513 13.76 24.41 10.84
C VAL A 513 14.67 25.08 9.81
N ALA A 514 14.98 24.39 8.71
CA ALA A 514 15.70 24.90 7.57
C ALA A 514 15.07 24.35 6.28
N SER A 515 14.46 25.24 5.49
CA SER A 515 13.85 24.93 4.20
C SER A 515 14.35 25.84 3.07
N GLU A 516 15.12 26.88 3.42
CA GLU A 516 15.59 27.92 2.49
C GLU A 516 17.11 27.88 2.26
N SER A 517 17.82 26.91 2.87
CA SER A 517 19.26 26.69 2.68
C SER A 517 19.52 25.94 1.35
N ARG A 518 18.98 26.49 0.26
CA ARG A 518 19.00 25.84 -1.05
C ARG A 518 20.41 25.64 -1.62
N ASP A 519 21.27 26.62 -1.45
CA ASP A 519 22.63 26.61 -2.00
C ASP A 519 23.50 25.59 -1.24
N GLU A 520 23.27 25.43 0.06
CA GLU A 520 23.91 24.43 0.91
C GLU A 520 23.27 23.04 0.75
N GLY A 521 22.03 22.96 0.22
CA GLY A 521 21.27 21.73 0.08
C GLY A 521 20.90 21.06 1.40
N VAL A 522 20.77 21.86 2.48
CA VAL A 522 20.41 21.36 3.81
C VAL A 522 18.94 21.62 4.10
N TYR A 523 18.25 20.56 4.50
CA TYR A 523 16.85 20.60 4.93
C TYR A 523 16.76 20.07 6.36
N ALA A 524 15.99 20.77 7.20
CA ALA A 524 15.75 20.33 8.57
C ALA A 524 14.33 20.65 9.01
N TRP A 525 13.71 19.72 9.74
CA TRP A 525 12.34 19.85 10.26
C TRP A 525 12.18 19.13 11.58
N LEU A 526 11.20 19.59 12.35
CA LEU A 526 10.75 18.92 13.56
C LEU A 526 9.57 18.01 13.25
N ARG A 527 9.58 16.82 13.86
CA ARG A 527 8.43 15.94 14.00
C ARG A 527 8.03 15.91 15.47
N LYS A 528 6.73 16.04 15.73
CA LYS A 528 6.18 16.13 17.09
C LYS A 528 4.98 15.18 17.22
N GLY A 529 4.96 14.38 18.28
CA GLY A 529 3.85 13.46 18.55
C GLY A 529 4.03 12.80 19.92
N ALA A 530 2.93 12.50 20.62
CA ALA A 530 2.93 11.85 21.95
C ALA A 530 3.92 12.46 22.97
N GLY A 531 4.08 13.79 22.96
CA GLY A 531 5.02 14.50 23.86
C GLY A 531 6.50 14.40 23.47
N GLN A 532 6.83 13.77 22.35
CA GLN A 532 8.18 13.64 21.82
C GLN A 532 8.43 14.70 20.72
N THR A 533 9.67 15.16 20.61
CA THR A 533 10.13 15.99 19.51
C THR A 533 11.39 15.38 18.88
N LEU A 534 11.36 15.18 17.59
CA LEU A 534 12.50 14.74 16.78
C LEU A 534 12.92 15.86 15.85
N LEU A 535 14.23 16.04 15.68
CA LEU A 535 14.82 16.88 14.66
C LEU A 535 15.39 15.98 13.55
N CYS A 536 14.83 16.14 12.36
CA CYS A 536 15.27 15.49 11.14
C CYS A 536 16.15 16.47 10.36
N VAL A 537 17.33 16.03 9.94
CA VAL A 537 18.26 16.86 9.15
C VAL A 537 18.80 16.04 8.01
N MET A 538 18.82 16.59 6.81
CA MET A 538 19.47 15.99 5.66
C MET A 538 20.30 17.01 4.88
N ASN A 539 21.46 16.58 4.42
CA ASN A 539 22.30 17.25 3.44
C ASN A 539 22.17 16.49 2.12
N THR A 540 21.67 17.13 1.10
CA THR A 540 21.43 16.54 -0.22
C THR A 540 22.54 16.83 -1.23
N GLN A 541 23.56 17.61 -0.84
CA GLN A 541 24.72 17.93 -1.69
C GLN A 541 25.88 16.96 -1.45
N ASN A 542 26.74 16.83 -2.44
CA ASN A 542 27.98 16.05 -2.35
C ASN A 542 29.12 16.77 -1.61
N THR A 543 28.80 17.85 -0.90
CA THR A 543 29.72 18.64 -0.06
C THR A 543 29.34 18.47 1.39
N ALA A 544 30.31 18.13 2.25
CA ALA A 544 30.09 18.05 3.68
C ALA A 544 30.11 19.43 4.33
N HIS A 545 29.25 19.67 5.29
CA HIS A 545 29.22 20.90 6.08
C HIS A 545 29.78 20.65 7.47
N LYS A 546 30.74 21.48 7.87
CA LYS A 546 31.29 21.48 9.24
C LYS A 546 30.62 22.54 10.08
N LYS A 547 30.21 22.18 11.29
CA LYS A 547 29.57 23.07 12.26
C LYS A 547 28.40 23.86 11.65
N PHE A 548 27.53 23.18 10.90
CA PHE A 548 26.35 23.79 10.31
C PHE A 548 25.37 24.21 11.41
N PRO A 549 24.95 25.50 11.46
CA PRO A 549 24.05 26.00 12.49
C PRO A 549 22.59 25.69 12.16
N LEU A 550 21.85 25.16 13.10
CA LEU A 550 20.39 25.01 13.05
C LEU A 550 19.79 25.82 14.19
N TYR A 551 18.82 26.66 13.87
CA TYR A 551 18.22 27.59 14.82
C TYR A 551 16.91 27.03 15.37
N LEU A 552 16.79 26.94 16.69
CA LEU A 552 15.65 26.40 17.41
C LEU A 552 15.00 27.46 18.32
N LYS A 553 13.71 27.28 18.61
CA LYS A 553 12.93 28.20 19.46
C LYS A 553 13.13 27.96 20.97
N PHE A 554 13.77 26.85 21.33
CA PHE A 554 13.94 26.44 22.73
C PHE A 554 15.31 25.81 22.92
N PRO A 555 15.87 25.91 24.15
CA PRO A 555 17.12 25.22 24.50
C PRO A 555 16.86 23.74 24.66
N CYS A 556 17.76 22.90 24.15
CA CYS A 556 17.63 21.47 24.26
C CYS A 556 18.98 20.73 24.19
N GLY A 557 19.01 19.57 24.84
CA GLY A 557 19.92 18.48 24.49
C GLY A 557 19.35 17.72 23.30
N ALA A 558 20.22 17.17 22.45
CA ALA A 558 19.86 16.38 21.29
C ALA A 558 20.65 15.07 21.28
N GLU A 559 19.94 13.94 21.24
CA GLU A 559 20.52 12.59 21.18
C GLU A 559 20.37 12.05 19.75
N GLU A 560 21.47 11.61 19.12
CA GLU A 560 21.45 11.00 17.79
C GLU A 560 20.86 9.59 17.84
N LEU A 561 19.73 9.39 17.17
CA LEU A 561 19.08 8.09 16.96
C LEU A 561 19.59 7.41 15.70
N LEU A 562 19.84 8.17 14.65
CA LEU A 562 20.31 7.67 13.35
C LEU A 562 21.26 8.66 12.70
N ASN A 563 22.30 8.12 12.09
CA ASN A 563 23.18 8.80 11.14
C ASN A 563 23.32 7.91 9.92
N SER A 564 22.83 8.36 8.77
CA SER A 564 22.82 7.57 7.53
C SER A 564 24.22 7.24 7.02
N GLU A 565 25.20 8.07 7.36
CA GLU A 565 26.60 7.91 6.95
C GLU A 565 27.47 7.23 8.02
N ALA A 566 26.86 6.64 9.04
CA ALA A 566 27.61 5.86 10.03
C ALA A 566 28.31 4.64 9.36
N SER A 567 29.50 4.31 9.84
CA SER A 567 30.32 3.23 9.27
C SER A 567 29.62 1.85 9.28
N ARG A 568 28.69 1.62 10.22
CA ARG A 568 27.86 0.40 10.25
C ARG A 568 26.95 0.24 9.02
N TRP A 569 26.67 1.32 8.31
CA TRP A 569 25.89 1.35 7.07
C TRP A 569 26.78 1.50 5.83
N ASN A 570 28.07 1.23 5.97
CA ASN A 570 29.06 1.45 4.93
C ASN A 570 29.19 2.94 4.53
N GLY A 571 28.82 3.86 5.44
CA GLY A 571 28.91 5.30 5.26
C GLY A 571 30.30 5.87 5.60
N ALA A 572 30.52 7.13 5.23
CA ALA A 572 31.80 7.81 5.34
C ALA A 572 32.07 8.48 6.69
N ASP A 573 31.03 8.65 7.54
CA ASP A 573 31.17 9.35 8.84
C ASP A 573 31.73 8.44 9.92
N LYS A 574 32.90 8.83 10.44
CA LYS A 574 33.61 8.17 11.54
C LYS A 574 33.36 8.85 12.90
N SER A 575 32.50 9.86 12.97
CA SER A 575 32.18 10.56 14.21
C SER A 575 31.60 9.61 15.26
N ARG A 576 32.01 9.79 16.52
CA ARG A 576 31.47 9.06 17.68
C ARG A 576 30.55 9.93 18.54
N THR A 577 30.42 11.22 18.21
CA THR A 577 29.56 12.17 18.94
C THR A 577 28.09 11.81 18.70
N ARG A 578 27.39 11.52 19.80
CA ARG A 578 25.97 11.11 19.77
C ARG A 578 25.07 12.07 20.54
N SER A 579 25.66 13.02 21.29
CA SER A 579 24.92 14.00 22.08
C SER A 579 25.39 15.38 21.74
N PHE A 580 24.45 16.29 21.60
CA PHE A 580 24.66 17.69 21.25
C PHE A 580 23.82 18.56 22.18
N HIS A 581 24.18 19.82 22.31
CA HIS A 581 23.44 20.81 23.09
C HIS A 581 23.33 22.10 22.30
N THR A 582 22.23 22.81 22.49
CA THR A 582 22.08 24.15 21.97
C THR A 582 22.95 25.13 22.75
N THR A 583 23.35 26.20 22.09
CA THR A 583 23.98 27.39 22.71
C THR A 583 23.09 28.61 22.51
N ASP A 584 23.22 29.62 23.38
CA ASP A 584 22.51 30.86 23.22
C ASP A 584 23.00 31.60 21.96
N GLY A 585 22.10 32.31 21.32
CA GLY A 585 22.34 33.03 20.09
C GLY A 585 21.68 32.35 18.90
N GLY A 586 20.98 33.11 18.08
CA GLY A 586 20.23 32.62 16.92
C GLY A 586 19.72 33.80 16.09
N VAL A 587 18.81 33.50 15.16
CA VAL A 587 18.25 34.49 14.22
C VAL A 587 16.73 34.28 14.09
N TYR A 588 16.04 35.33 13.67
CA TYR A 588 14.62 35.30 13.29
C TYR A 588 13.66 34.74 14.36
N GLY A 589 13.89 35.08 15.66
CA GLY A 589 13.05 34.61 16.76
C GLY A 589 13.27 33.13 17.14
N ARG A 590 14.39 32.56 16.70
CA ARG A 590 14.92 31.25 17.12
C ARG A 590 16.22 31.54 17.86
N ASP A 591 16.15 31.58 19.17
CA ASP A 591 17.19 32.16 20.02
C ASP A 591 18.30 31.18 20.42
N TYR A 592 18.21 29.93 19.96
CA TYR A 592 19.14 28.85 20.30
C TYR A 592 19.71 28.22 19.04
N THR A 593 21.03 27.98 19.06
CA THR A 593 21.76 27.34 17.95
C THR A 593 22.20 25.93 18.32
N LEU A 594 21.79 24.96 17.53
CA LEU A 594 22.34 23.61 17.51
C LEU A 594 23.33 23.50 16.35
N THR A 595 24.58 23.10 16.64
CA THR A 595 25.63 23.01 15.62
C THR A 595 25.93 21.54 15.32
N LEU A 596 25.86 21.14 14.04
CA LEU A 596 26.10 19.77 13.60
C LEU A 596 27.13 19.70 12.47
N ASP A 597 27.93 18.66 12.47
CA ASP A 597 28.67 18.24 11.29
C ASP A 597 27.74 17.39 10.42
N LEU A 598 27.55 17.77 9.15
CA LEU A 598 26.69 17.07 8.21
C LEU A 598 27.53 16.47 7.09
N PRO A 599 27.62 15.15 7.00
CA PRO A 599 28.28 14.48 5.88
C PRO A 599 27.66 14.84 4.54
N ALA A 600 28.42 14.72 3.48
CA ALA A 600 27.90 14.82 2.11
C ALA A 600 26.79 13.76 1.92
N MET A 601 25.66 14.15 1.32
CA MET A 601 24.51 13.26 1.02
C MET A 601 24.03 12.49 2.28
N GLY A 602 24.22 13.05 3.48
CA GLY A 602 23.97 12.37 4.75
C GLY A 602 22.81 12.98 5.53
N SER A 603 22.21 12.14 6.38
CA SER A 603 21.04 12.50 7.20
C SER A 603 21.25 12.13 8.67
N ARG A 604 20.62 12.91 9.57
CA ARG A 604 20.61 12.64 11.00
C ARG A 604 19.21 12.76 11.57
N LEU A 605 18.85 11.81 12.42
CA LEU A 605 17.65 11.87 13.27
C LEU A 605 18.09 12.07 14.72
N LEU A 606 17.58 13.12 15.34
CA LEU A 606 17.92 13.48 16.71
C LEU A 606 16.67 13.58 17.56
N ARG A 607 16.71 12.98 18.77
CA ARG A 607 15.67 13.18 19.78
C ARG A 607 16.03 14.41 20.60
N LEU A 608 15.10 15.36 20.69
CA LEU A 608 15.29 16.58 21.46
C LEU A 608 14.71 16.45 22.87
N ALA A 609 15.50 16.82 23.86
CA ALA A 609 15.08 16.94 25.25
C ALA A 609 15.16 18.43 25.65
N PRO A 610 14.03 19.10 25.94
CA PRO A 610 14.03 20.49 26.38
C PRO A 610 14.87 20.67 27.64
N GLU A 611 15.65 21.75 27.70
CA GLU A 611 16.47 22.16 28.83
C GLU A 611 15.97 23.49 29.39
N ALA A 612 16.36 23.82 30.64
CA ALA A 612 16.10 25.15 31.16
C ALA A 612 16.93 26.18 30.37
N PRO A 613 16.43 27.40 30.14
CA PRO A 613 17.20 28.47 29.51
C PRO A 613 18.56 28.63 30.16
N HIS A 614 19.62 28.76 29.38
CA HIS A 614 21.00 28.76 29.91
C HIS A 614 21.23 29.84 30.98
N ALA A 615 20.60 31.03 30.84
CA ALA A 615 20.66 32.09 31.85
C ALA A 615 20.01 31.66 33.18
N GLU A 616 18.90 30.91 33.17
CA GLU A 616 18.24 30.39 34.38
C GLU A 616 19.02 29.21 34.97
N ALA A 617 19.57 28.34 34.11
CA ALA A 617 20.44 27.24 34.55
C ALA A 617 21.73 27.78 35.22
N ALA A 618 22.34 28.82 34.67
CA ALA A 618 23.49 29.49 35.28
C ALA A 618 23.12 30.13 36.63
N GLN A 619 21.96 30.79 36.73
CA GLN A 619 21.47 31.35 38.00
C GLN A 619 21.12 30.25 39.02
N ALA A 620 20.49 29.18 38.59
CA ALA A 620 20.19 28.04 39.48
C ALA A 620 21.47 27.34 39.98
N SER A 621 22.46 27.19 39.10
CA SER A 621 23.78 26.65 39.45
C SER A 621 24.52 27.57 40.41
N ALA A 622 24.50 28.87 40.17
CA ALA A 622 25.08 29.87 41.07
C ALA A 622 24.38 29.89 42.43
N ARG A 623 23.04 29.77 42.48
CA ARG A 623 22.27 29.65 43.75
C ARG A 623 22.62 28.36 44.51
N LYS A 624 22.76 27.21 43.82
CA LYS A 624 23.22 25.94 44.44
C LYS A 624 24.63 26.04 45.00
N ALA A 625 25.55 26.66 44.24
CA ALA A 625 26.92 26.88 44.68
C ALA A 625 26.98 27.83 45.87
N ALA A 626 26.19 28.90 45.88
CA ALA A 626 26.09 29.82 47.00
C ALA A 626 25.50 29.16 48.26
N ALA A 627 24.47 28.31 48.08
CA ALA A 627 23.88 27.54 49.20
C ALA A 627 24.85 26.51 49.76
N ALA A 628 25.65 25.83 48.91
CA ALA A 628 26.68 24.91 49.34
C ALA A 628 27.83 25.62 50.14
N ARG A 629 28.24 26.81 49.69
CA ARG A 629 29.21 27.63 50.39
C ARG A 629 28.70 28.11 51.76
N ARG A 630 27.42 28.49 51.86
CA ARG A 630 26.80 28.86 53.15
C ARG A 630 26.71 27.66 54.10
N LYS A 631 26.39 26.46 53.61
CA LYS A 631 26.41 25.22 54.42
C LYS A 631 27.82 24.84 54.87
N ALA A 632 28.84 25.05 54.06
CA ALA A 632 30.23 24.81 54.46
C ALA A 632 30.73 25.80 55.52
N ALA A 633 30.33 27.09 55.40
CA ALA A 633 30.69 28.11 56.39
C ALA A 633 29.93 27.98 57.74
N ALA A 634 28.80 27.25 57.77
CA ALA A 634 27.99 27.04 58.96
C ALA A 634 28.41 25.78 59.78
N LYS A 635 29.46 25.05 59.43
CA LYS A 635 29.99 23.98 60.25
C LYS A 635 30.80 24.60 61.40
N PRO A 636 30.41 24.39 62.67
CA PRO A 636 31.18 24.92 63.81
C PRO A 636 32.55 24.29 63.84
N ALA A 637 33.60 25.12 64.10
CA ALA A 637 34.94 24.67 64.36
C ALA A 637 34.95 23.71 65.59
N VAL A 638 35.25 22.45 65.34
CA VAL A 638 35.47 21.50 66.46
C VAL A 638 36.71 21.95 67.17
N ASN A 639 36.52 22.54 68.35
CA ASN A 639 37.58 22.93 69.29
C ASN A 639 38.39 21.69 69.68
N SER A 640 39.62 21.56 69.23
CA SER A 640 40.61 20.64 69.75
C SER A 640 41.15 21.25 71.01
N LYS A 641 40.65 20.83 72.19
CA LYS A 641 41.35 20.94 73.42
C LYS A 641 41.47 19.56 74.08
N LYS A 642 42.70 19.17 74.19
CA LYS A 642 43.38 18.08 74.97
C LYS A 642 43.32 16.69 74.36
#